data_5f0fc3587169e255e73b59eec54a8172
#
_entry.id   5f0fc3587169e255e73b59eec54a8172
#
_cell.length_a   1.000
_cell.length_b   1.000
_cell.length_c   1.000
_cell.angle_alpha   90.00
_cell.angle_beta   90.00
_cell.angle_gamma   90.00
#
_symmetry.space_group_name_H-M   'P 1'
#
loop_
_entity.id
_entity.type
_entity.pdbx_description
1 polymer ?
#
loop_
_entity_poly.entity_id
_entity_poly.type
_entity_poly.pdbx_seq_one_letter_code
_entity_poly.pdbx_strand_id
1 'polypeptide(L)'
;MLRNYILITFRNIVKNKIFILINVLGMGIAVACCIVAYLNWEFSSNFDKHHVHAKNIYRIQSYQDYQGQRNRHALAPIPLGSVIKQNFTDVDRVVRYTASQSNFRIGDEVFGAPMAYADSAFFELFSFTLKSGTFVALHDKSQILIADELARKYFNSEDVIGRQISQINNGVLKEFIVGGVFAVQPLNSSFAFDAIALWDNQWDVTEDKTSGDSDWKNMSTLFIQVKDELRVAGITKQLQAYIEPQNNTREDFKLSEYYLQNFETLAANFYGETWLAGEQLRWGFPPSAIVGPGIMAIFLLLLACFNFTNTSIAISGKRLKEIGIRKTMGGVRGQLIFQFLSESMILCFMALIVGALLAEFLVPAYNNLWPGIKLTLKYSENISFFVFLILLLVLTAFIAGIYPAFYITSFKPVSILKGKLKFGGTNWFTRTLLTFQFAISLLCIISGVAYIRNAGYQRDYNLGYARNGIIVATVANVGEFNAYRNALMMNKNINIIAGSKDHVSDKYYKQPVKFEATEHQVEIVDVGDDYLKAMDIKLIDGRDFKKDSETDKRESVLVSEAFVKQFGITDDPLGKRLLWKDSVQLYIVGVVSNILTDGFWKAAAPVMLRYVGPQQYTQIVVSTSPENLLEVNDYMKETWKKISPNTLYSGKYTDGNMYAAQMINTNAVRIFGFLGVIAALMSATGLFALVSLNILQKLKEIGVRKVLGASAANIVRVINAEFMVILLVASVLGGLLGYFMTDKMMDAIWEYYLPVNFMTLGICIGLLFVIAIITVGYKTIATAWMNPVNSLREQ
;
A
#
# COMPACT_ATOMS: atom_id res chain seq x y z
N MET A 1 39.02 8.14 31.66
CA MET A 1 38.53 9.08 30.64
C MET A 1 37.03 8.97 30.41
N LEU A 2 36.51 7.78 30.15
CA LEU A 2 35.06 7.58 29.86
C LEU A 2 34.14 8.10 30.98
N ARG A 3 34.43 7.82 32.24
CA ARG A 3 33.67 8.33 33.39
C ARG A 3 33.57 9.85 33.43
N ASN A 4 34.68 10.55 33.08
CA ASN A 4 34.68 12.01 33.04
C ASN A 4 33.82 12.56 31.85
N TYR A 5 33.83 11.87 30.71
CA TYR A 5 32.99 12.26 29.59
C TYR A 5 31.50 12.10 29.92
N ILE A 6 31.10 11.00 30.55
CA ILE A 6 29.72 10.79 31.02
C ILE A 6 29.30 11.88 32.02
N LEU A 7 30.13 12.22 33.00
CA LEU A 7 29.84 13.26 33.98
C LEU A 7 29.71 14.66 33.34
N ILE A 8 30.56 14.98 32.37
CA ILE A 8 30.50 16.24 31.62
C ILE A 8 29.23 16.30 30.80
N THR A 9 28.87 15.20 30.11
CA THR A 9 27.64 15.09 29.33
C THR A 9 26.42 15.30 30.22
N PHE A 10 26.38 14.64 31.39
CA PHE A 10 25.24 14.77 32.31
C PHE A 10 25.10 16.21 32.85
N ARG A 11 26.16 16.88 33.19
CA ARG A 11 26.14 18.31 33.60
C ARG A 11 25.63 19.19 32.44
N ASN A 12 26.01 18.88 31.20
CA ASN A 12 25.58 19.60 30.03
C ASN A 12 24.07 19.39 29.74
N ILE A 13 23.59 18.18 29.97
CA ILE A 13 22.16 17.84 29.87
C ILE A 13 21.33 18.69 30.83
N VAL A 14 21.72 18.72 32.12
CA VAL A 14 20.99 19.47 33.14
C VAL A 14 21.00 20.98 32.86
N LYS A 15 22.14 21.52 32.35
CA LYS A 15 22.27 22.96 32.05
C LYS A 15 21.46 23.39 30.80
N ASN A 16 21.28 22.52 29.81
CA ASN A 16 20.60 22.81 28.54
C ASN A 16 19.37 21.92 28.30
N LYS A 17 18.66 21.55 29.36
CA LYS A 17 17.61 20.53 29.41
C LYS A 17 16.55 20.66 28.28
N ILE A 18 16.10 21.87 27.97
CA ILE A 18 15.04 22.09 26.95
C ILE A 18 15.56 21.75 25.54
N PHE A 19 16.75 22.25 25.17
CA PHE A 19 17.31 21.98 23.84
C PHE A 19 17.66 20.51 23.66
N ILE A 20 18.18 19.87 24.72
CA ILE A 20 18.48 18.44 24.66
C ILE A 20 17.23 17.60 24.58
N LEU A 21 16.19 17.94 25.36
CA LEU A 21 14.89 17.24 25.27
C LEU A 21 14.32 17.31 23.87
N ILE A 22 14.30 18.50 23.25
CA ILE A 22 13.80 18.69 21.87
C ILE A 22 14.59 17.81 20.88
N ASN A 23 15.93 17.79 21.01
CA ASN A 23 16.78 16.99 20.13
C ASN A 23 16.57 15.48 20.33
N VAL A 24 16.49 15.02 21.58
CA VAL A 24 16.28 13.60 21.91
C VAL A 24 14.90 13.14 21.45
N LEU A 25 13.86 13.96 21.66
CA LEU A 25 12.52 13.64 21.18
C LEU A 25 12.44 13.64 19.65
N GLY A 26 12.97 14.68 18.99
CA GLY A 26 12.95 14.76 17.53
C GLY A 26 13.71 13.62 16.87
N MET A 27 14.90 13.29 17.39
CA MET A 27 15.68 12.15 16.91
C MET A 27 15.04 10.81 17.28
N GLY A 28 14.38 10.71 18.43
CA GLY A 28 13.62 9.54 18.85
C GLY A 28 12.47 9.23 17.90
N ILE A 29 11.71 10.26 17.49
CA ILE A 29 10.64 10.10 16.50
C ILE A 29 11.21 9.61 15.15
N ALA A 30 12.32 10.21 14.68
CA ALA A 30 12.96 9.79 13.44
C ALA A 30 13.47 8.33 13.51
N VAL A 31 14.07 7.94 14.64
CA VAL A 31 14.50 6.55 14.91
C VAL A 31 13.29 5.61 14.92
N ALA A 32 12.18 5.97 15.55
CA ALA A 32 10.97 5.17 15.54
C ALA A 32 10.41 4.95 14.12
N CYS A 33 10.43 6.00 13.27
CA CYS A 33 10.07 5.86 11.85
C CYS A 33 11.04 4.94 11.09
N CYS A 34 12.36 5.01 11.41
CA CYS A 34 13.33 4.07 10.82
C CYS A 34 13.08 2.61 11.26
N ILE A 35 12.65 2.39 12.49
CA ILE A 35 12.26 1.06 13.00
C ILE A 35 11.04 0.55 12.21
N VAL A 36 9.99 1.36 12.07
CA VAL A 36 8.80 0.97 11.28
C VAL A 36 9.17 0.66 9.83
N ALA A 37 10.01 1.49 9.21
CA ALA A 37 10.45 1.29 7.84
C ALA A 37 11.29 0.01 7.67
N TYR A 38 12.18 -0.28 8.63
CA TYR A 38 12.95 -1.53 8.63
C TYR A 38 12.04 -2.75 8.75
N LEU A 39 11.11 -2.74 9.71
CA LEU A 39 10.17 -3.85 9.90
C LEU A 39 9.28 -4.06 8.68
N ASN A 40 8.85 -2.98 8.02
CA ASN A 40 8.08 -3.06 6.78
C ASN A 40 8.89 -3.71 5.64
N TRP A 41 10.15 -3.32 5.51
CA TRP A 41 11.07 -3.94 4.56
C TRP A 41 11.34 -5.40 4.90
N GLU A 42 11.60 -5.71 6.17
CA GLU A 42 11.85 -7.07 6.64
C GLU A 42 10.64 -7.98 6.43
N PHE A 43 9.44 -7.51 6.75
CA PHE A 43 8.18 -8.22 6.52
C PHE A 43 8.02 -8.61 5.05
N SER A 44 8.26 -7.66 4.15
CA SER A 44 8.15 -7.86 2.71
C SER A 44 9.28 -8.74 2.16
N SER A 45 10.50 -8.58 2.67
CA SER A 45 11.68 -9.36 2.24
C SER A 45 11.65 -10.81 2.71
N ASN A 46 10.90 -11.11 3.78
CA ASN A 46 10.75 -12.44 4.34
C ASN A 46 9.46 -13.13 3.88
N PHE A 47 8.83 -12.63 2.80
CA PHE A 47 7.65 -13.25 2.24
C PHE A 47 7.97 -14.70 1.79
N ASP A 48 7.18 -15.67 2.24
CA ASP A 48 7.31 -17.12 1.98
C ASP A 48 8.62 -17.80 2.42
N LYS A 49 9.58 -17.08 3.02
CA LYS A 49 10.87 -17.67 3.41
C LYS A 49 10.80 -18.68 4.56
N HIS A 50 9.65 -18.81 5.21
CA HIS A 50 9.40 -19.83 6.22
C HIS A 50 9.20 -21.23 5.66
N HIS A 51 8.98 -21.35 4.36
CA HIS A 51 8.91 -22.66 3.69
C HIS A 51 10.32 -23.20 3.39
N VAL A 52 10.65 -24.36 3.96
CA VAL A 52 11.99 -24.96 3.92
C VAL A 52 12.48 -25.18 2.47
N HIS A 53 11.58 -25.56 1.59
CA HIS A 53 11.89 -25.88 0.19
C HIS A 53 11.64 -24.73 -0.79
N ALA A 54 11.36 -23.52 -0.32
CA ALA A 54 10.95 -22.38 -1.15
C ALA A 54 11.87 -22.14 -2.37
N LYS A 55 13.19 -22.32 -2.19
CA LYS A 55 14.19 -22.14 -3.26
C LYS A 55 14.06 -23.13 -4.42
N ASN A 56 13.61 -24.35 -4.12
CA ASN A 56 13.49 -25.43 -5.09
C ASN A 56 12.07 -25.59 -5.63
N ILE A 57 11.12 -24.77 -5.17
CA ILE A 57 9.74 -24.78 -5.63
C ILE A 57 9.56 -23.72 -6.70
N TYR A 58 8.92 -24.11 -7.79
CA TYR A 58 8.58 -23.23 -8.89
C TYR A 58 7.10 -23.32 -9.23
N ARG A 59 6.49 -22.17 -9.50
CA ARG A 59 5.16 -22.12 -10.07
C ARG A 59 5.26 -22.06 -11.59
N ILE A 60 4.44 -22.85 -12.27
CA ILE A 60 4.30 -22.81 -13.72
C ILE A 60 3.36 -21.66 -14.04
N GLN A 61 3.84 -20.75 -14.87
CA GLN A 61 3.09 -19.60 -15.38
C GLN A 61 3.14 -19.60 -16.89
N SER A 62 2.28 -18.82 -17.51
CA SER A 62 2.23 -18.72 -18.96
C SER A 62 2.19 -17.27 -19.43
N TYR A 63 2.64 -17.07 -20.67
CA TYR A 63 2.43 -15.85 -21.41
C TYR A 63 1.39 -16.05 -22.50
N GLN A 64 0.61 -15.03 -22.71
CA GLN A 64 -0.27 -14.88 -23.86
C GLN A 64 0.18 -13.64 -24.63
N ASP A 65 0.62 -13.83 -25.88
CA ASP A 65 0.94 -12.69 -26.75
C ASP A 65 -0.28 -12.36 -27.58
N TYR A 66 -0.85 -11.17 -27.35
CA TYR A 66 -2.03 -10.70 -28.03
C TYR A 66 -1.83 -9.26 -28.48
N GLN A 67 -1.93 -9.02 -29.80
CA GLN A 67 -1.80 -7.69 -30.42
C GLN A 67 -0.53 -6.91 -30.01
N GLY A 68 0.59 -7.62 -29.89
CA GLY A 68 1.86 -7.02 -29.48
C GLY A 68 1.98 -6.74 -27.95
N GLN A 69 0.95 -7.07 -27.20
CA GLN A 69 1.01 -7.06 -25.72
C GLN A 69 1.24 -8.46 -25.19
N ARG A 70 2.20 -8.58 -24.29
CA ARG A 70 2.53 -9.81 -23.62
C ARG A 70 1.88 -9.85 -22.24
N ASN A 71 0.83 -10.63 -22.08
CA ASN A 71 0.09 -10.77 -20.83
C ASN A 71 0.62 -11.97 -20.03
N ARG A 72 0.74 -11.81 -18.73
CA ARG A 72 1.17 -12.86 -17.80
C ARG A 72 -0.05 -13.54 -17.18
N HIS A 73 0.01 -14.87 -17.06
CA HIS A 73 -1.02 -15.67 -16.39
C HIS A 73 -0.42 -16.55 -15.31
N ALA A 74 -1.04 -16.53 -14.13
CA ALA A 74 -0.62 -17.30 -12.95
C ALA A 74 -0.97 -18.79 -13.03
N LEU A 75 -1.90 -19.13 -13.92
CA LEU A 75 -2.47 -20.47 -14.02
C LEU A 75 -1.85 -21.25 -15.16
N ALA A 76 -1.85 -22.57 -15.01
CA ALA A 76 -1.48 -23.54 -16.03
C ALA A 76 -2.60 -24.59 -16.20
N PRO A 77 -2.69 -25.27 -17.36
CA PRO A 77 -3.69 -26.33 -17.58
C PRO A 77 -3.55 -27.46 -16.56
N ILE A 78 -4.68 -27.90 -16.01
CA ILE A 78 -4.71 -28.96 -14.99
C ILE A 78 -4.04 -30.27 -15.49
N PRO A 79 -4.28 -30.74 -16.74
CA PRO A 79 -3.64 -31.96 -17.24
C PRO A 79 -2.12 -31.90 -17.28
N LEU A 80 -1.54 -30.70 -17.38
CA LEU A 80 -0.09 -30.51 -17.40
C LEU A 80 0.58 -31.07 -16.13
N GLY A 81 -0.09 -31.02 -14.98
CA GLY A 81 0.41 -31.60 -13.73
C GLY A 81 0.63 -33.11 -13.83
N SER A 82 -0.33 -33.84 -14.40
CA SER A 82 -0.22 -35.29 -14.62
C SER A 82 0.86 -35.64 -15.63
N VAL A 83 0.97 -34.85 -16.70
CA VAL A 83 1.99 -35.00 -17.75
C VAL A 83 3.39 -34.83 -17.16
N ILE A 84 3.60 -33.79 -16.35
CA ILE A 84 4.89 -33.52 -15.71
C ILE A 84 5.27 -34.69 -14.78
N LYS A 85 4.34 -35.13 -13.96
CA LYS A 85 4.56 -36.25 -13.03
C LYS A 85 5.00 -37.56 -13.74
N GLN A 86 4.51 -37.74 -14.96
CA GLN A 86 4.83 -38.99 -15.75
C GLN A 86 6.11 -38.84 -16.56
N ASN A 87 6.40 -37.66 -17.11
CA ASN A 87 7.41 -37.53 -18.18
C ASN A 87 8.65 -36.71 -17.76
N PHE A 88 8.65 -36.01 -16.61
CA PHE A 88 9.74 -35.14 -16.21
C PHE A 88 10.55 -35.74 -15.05
N THR A 89 11.70 -36.31 -15.35
CA THR A 89 12.55 -37.00 -14.35
C THR A 89 13.26 -36.04 -13.39
N ASP A 90 13.39 -34.76 -13.75
CA ASP A 90 14.05 -33.73 -12.96
C ASP A 90 13.08 -33.03 -11.98
N VAL A 91 11.81 -33.43 -11.97
CA VAL A 91 10.78 -32.96 -11.04
C VAL A 91 10.52 -34.02 -9.97
N ASP A 92 10.63 -33.64 -8.70
CA ASP A 92 10.39 -34.55 -7.57
C ASP A 92 8.92 -34.64 -7.22
N ARG A 93 8.25 -33.48 -7.15
CA ARG A 93 6.83 -33.38 -6.76
C ARG A 93 6.11 -32.39 -7.66
N VAL A 94 4.84 -32.67 -7.88
CA VAL A 94 3.90 -31.78 -8.57
C VAL A 94 2.69 -31.60 -7.66
N VAL A 95 2.26 -30.36 -7.50
CA VAL A 95 1.09 -30.03 -6.65
C VAL A 95 0.20 -29.05 -7.40
N ARG A 96 -1.04 -29.46 -7.63
CA ARG A 96 -2.12 -28.58 -8.08
C ARG A 96 -2.71 -27.88 -6.88
N TYR A 97 -3.09 -26.63 -7.05
CA TYR A 97 -3.68 -25.82 -6.02
C TYR A 97 -4.74 -24.89 -6.61
N THR A 98 -5.86 -24.77 -5.92
CA THR A 98 -6.86 -23.74 -6.18
C THR A 98 -7.45 -23.26 -4.86
N ALA A 99 -7.83 -21.99 -4.77
CA ALA A 99 -8.46 -21.43 -3.59
C ALA A 99 -9.62 -20.52 -3.99
N SER A 100 -10.69 -20.58 -3.19
CA SER A 100 -11.88 -19.76 -3.37
C SER A 100 -12.57 -19.52 -2.02
N GLN A 101 -13.48 -18.54 -1.99
CA GLN A 101 -14.38 -18.40 -0.85
C GLN A 101 -15.41 -19.53 -0.85
N SER A 102 -15.63 -20.11 0.30
CA SER A 102 -16.65 -21.15 0.50
C SER A 102 -17.50 -20.82 1.71
N ASN A 103 -18.75 -21.28 1.70
CA ASN A 103 -19.60 -21.22 2.86
C ASN A 103 -19.51 -22.54 3.62
N PHE A 104 -19.48 -22.45 4.93
CA PHE A 104 -19.45 -23.58 5.83
C PHE A 104 -20.62 -23.53 6.80
N ARG A 105 -21.07 -24.71 7.24
CA ARG A 105 -22.05 -24.86 8.30
C ARG A 105 -21.47 -25.70 9.43
N ILE A 106 -21.65 -25.20 10.64
CA ILE A 106 -21.40 -25.95 11.89
C ILE A 106 -22.65 -25.80 12.75
N GLY A 107 -23.37 -26.90 12.94
CA GLY A 107 -24.71 -26.83 13.56
C GLY A 107 -25.67 -25.97 12.75
N ASP A 108 -26.21 -24.91 13.35
CA ASP A 108 -27.15 -23.99 12.73
C ASP A 108 -26.46 -22.71 12.17
N GLU A 109 -25.16 -22.54 12.42
CA GLU A 109 -24.43 -21.35 11.97
C GLU A 109 -23.80 -21.57 10.60
N VAL A 110 -24.01 -20.60 9.70
CA VAL A 110 -23.39 -20.54 8.36
C VAL A 110 -22.41 -19.37 8.33
N PHE A 111 -21.21 -19.62 7.85
CA PHE A 111 -20.15 -18.61 7.73
C PHE A 111 -19.31 -18.82 6.47
N GLY A 112 -18.68 -17.75 6.01
CA GLY A 112 -17.74 -17.78 4.88
C GLY A 112 -16.30 -17.89 5.38
N ALA A 113 -15.50 -18.73 4.70
CA ALA A 113 -14.06 -18.79 4.91
C ALA A 113 -13.35 -19.14 3.60
N PRO A 114 -12.09 -18.67 3.41
CA PRO A 114 -11.28 -19.08 2.28
C PRO A 114 -10.97 -20.58 2.37
N MET A 115 -11.25 -21.31 1.30
CA MET A 115 -10.98 -22.73 1.19
C MET A 115 -10.04 -23.02 0.03
N ALA A 116 -9.09 -23.90 0.26
CA ALA A 116 -8.20 -24.43 -0.75
C ALA A 116 -8.52 -25.90 -1.08
N TYR A 117 -8.23 -26.28 -2.32
CA TYR A 117 -8.12 -27.66 -2.75
C TYR A 117 -6.73 -27.89 -3.29
N ALA A 118 -6.08 -28.95 -2.82
CA ALA A 118 -4.73 -29.27 -3.24
C ALA A 118 -4.48 -30.78 -3.30
N ASP A 119 -3.46 -31.17 -4.07
CA ASP A 119 -2.97 -32.54 -4.07
C ASP A 119 -2.43 -32.95 -2.69
N SER A 120 -2.47 -34.25 -2.39
CA SER A 120 -2.05 -34.81 -1.09
C SER A 120 -0.60 -34.44 -0.71
N ALA A 121 0.29 -34.25 -1.68
CA ALA A 121 1.68 -33.83 -1.47
C ALA A 121 1.86 -32.38 -1.04
N PHE A 122 0.79 -31.60 -0.88
CA PHE A 122 0.87 -30.18 -0.58
C PHE A 122 1.70 -29.88 0.68
N PHE A 123 1.40 -30.57 1.79
CA PHE A 123 2.11 -30.37 3.06
C PHE A 123 3.51 -31.00 3.11
N GLU A 124 3.88 -31.83 2.13
CA GLU A 124 5.24 -32.28 1.94
C GLU A 124 6.09 -31.24 1.22
N LEU A 125 5.43 -30.45 0.33
CA LEU A 125 6.07 -29.40 -0.45
C LEU A 125 6.20 -28.11 0.36
N PHE A 126 5.12 -27.71 1.06
CA PHE A 126 5.04 -26.48 1.81
C PHE A 126 5.04 -26.71 3.32
N SER A 127 5.83 -25.91 4.03
CA SER A 127 5.99 -26.03 5.48
C SER A 127 4.84 -25.35 6.21
N PHE A 128 4.03 -26.13 6.92
CA PHE A 128 2.97 -25.68 7.80
C PHE A 128 3.20 -26.22 9.20
N THR A 129 2.73 -25.51 10.22
CA THR A 129 2.81 -26.00 11.60
C THR A 129 1.53 -26.71 11.97
N LEU A 130 1.60 -28.01 12.21
CA LEU A 130 0.48 -28.81 12.70
C LEU A 130 0.28 -28.53 14.19
N LYS A 131 -0.95 -28.29 14.61
CA LYS A 131 -1.36 -28.10 16.00
C LYS A 131 -1.94 -29.39 16.61
N SER A 132 -2.83 -30.07 15.87
CA SER A 132 -3.42 -31.34 16.27
C SER A 132 -3.82 -32.15 15.03
N GLY A 133 -4.03 -33.46 15.19
CA GLY A 133 -4.36 -34.37 14.08
C GLY A 133 -3.17 -34.71 13.21
N THR A 134 -3.37 -34.85 11.90
CA THR A 134 -2.32 -35.27 10.95
C THR A 134 -2.49 -34.62 9.58
N PHE A 135 -1.38 -34.31 8.87
CA PHE A 135 -1.43 -33.88 7.47
C PHE A 135 -1.80 -35.02 6.50
N VAL A 136 -1.67 -36.28 6.94
CA VAL A 136 -2.12 -37.44 6.15
C VAL A 136 -3.63 -37.39 5.89
N ALA A 137 -4.39 -36.67 6.71
CA ALA A 137 -5.82 -36.42 6.49
C ALA A 137 -6.14 -35.83 5.11
N LEU A 138 -5.17 -35.11 4.47
CA LEU A 138 -5.35 -34.59 3.10
C LEU A 138 -5.37 -35.68 2.03
N HIS A 139 -5.02 -36.92 2.33
CA HIS A 139 -5.14 -38.05 1.40
C HIS A 139 -6.56 -38.64 1.36
N ASP A 140 -7.41 -38.28 2.32
CA ASP A 140 -8.77 -38.80 2.41
C ASP A 140 -9.79 -37.74 1.94
N LYS A 141 -10.59 -38.12 0.94
CA LYS A 141 -11.62 -37.22 0.36
C LYS A 141 -12.71 -36.82 1.36
N SER A 142 -12.91 -37.59 2.40
CA SER A 142 -13.89 -37.32 3.48
C SER A 142 -13.38 -36.35 4.56
N GLN A 143 -12.09 -36.07 4.57
CA GLN A 143 -11.45 -35.26 5.59
C GLN A 143 -11.10 -33.85 5.10
N ILE A 144 -11.05 -32.93 6.06
CA ILE A 144 -10.66 -31.53 5.86
C ILE A 144 -9.67 -31.14 6.96
N LEU A 145 -8.68 -30.31 6.60
CA LEU A 145 -7.84 -29.66 7.59
C LEU A 145 -8.27 -28.20 7.70
N ILE A 146 -8.29 -27.67 8.92
CA ILE A 146 -8.71 -26.30 9.20
C ILE A 146 -7.67 -25.53 9.99
N ALA A 147 -7.68 -24.20 9.85
CA ALA A 147 -6.84 -23.32 10.62
C ALA A 147 -7.29 -23.26 12.09
N ASP A 148 -6.33 -23.07 13.01
CA ASP A 148 -6.59 -22.97 14.45
C ASP A 148 -7.49 -21.78 14.80
N GLU A 149 -7.42 -20.67 14.06
CA GLU A 149 -8.33 -19.52 14.22
C GLU A 149 -9.78 -19.89 13.87
N LEU A 150 -9.98 -20.66 12.78
CA LEU A 150 -11.32 -21.16 12.41
C LEU A 150 -11.85 -22.11 13.49
N ALA A 151 -11.00 -23.03 13.99
CA ALA A 151 -11.38 -23.94 15.06
C ALA A 151 -11.83 -23.18 16.32
N ARG A 152 -11.05 -22.22 16.80
CA ARG A 152 -11.40 -21.39 17.95
C ARG A 152 -12.68 -20.58 17.74
N LYS A 153 -12.83 -19.95 16.57
CA LYS A 153 -13.94 -19.05 16.30
C LYS A 153 -15.30 -19.73 16.21
N TYR A 154 -15.37 -20.89 15.58
CA TYR A 154 -16.64 -21.54 15.27
C TYR A 154 -16.93 -22.80 16.09
N PHE A 155 -15.93 -23.46 16.63
CA PHE A 155 -16.10 -24.59 17.53
C PHE A 155 -15.87 -24.23 19.00
N ASN A 156 -15.40 -23.00 19.29
CA ASN A 156 -14.98 -22.58 20.64
C ASN A 156 -13.94 -23.53 21.29
N SER A 157 -13.16 -24.23 20.48
CA SER A 157 -12.18 -25.24 20.92
C SER A 157 -11.12 -25.42 19.86
N GLU A 158 -9.91 -25.76 20.29
CA GLU A 158 -8.84 -26.20 19.37
C GLU A 158 -8.87 -27.76 19.25
N ASP A 159 -9.56 -28.46 20.13
CA ASP A 159 -9.78 -29.91 20.06
C ASP A 159 -11.04 -30.18 19.25
N VAL A 160 -10.86 -30.28 17.94
CA VAL A 160 -11.95 -30.43 16.96
C VAL A 160 -11.77 -31.65 16.05
N ILE A 161 -10.74 -32.46 16.29
CA ILE A 161 -10.49 -33.68 15.50
C ILE A 161 -11.68 -34.63 15.58
N GLY A 162 -12.12 -35.11 14.43
CA GLY A 162 -13.29 -35.99 14.30
C GLY A 162 -14.63 -35.27 14.29
N ARG A 163 -14.66 -33.95 14.52
CA ARG A 163 -15.91 -33.17 14.37
C ARG A 163 -16.30 -32.98 12.92
N GLN A 164 -17.60 -32.86 12.70
CA GLN A 164 -18.16 -32.66 11.36
C GLN A 164 -18.30 -31.18 11.03
N ILE A 165 -17.96 -30.83 9.79
CA ILE A 165 -18.18 -29.53 9.18
C ILE A 165 -18.75 -29.72 7.78
N SER A 166 -19.76 -28.95 7.40
CA SER A 166 -20.39 -29.06 6.08
C SER A 166 -19.99 -27.86 5.24
N GLN A 167 -19.46 -28.09 4.05
CA GLN A 167 -19.27 -27.08 3.02
C GLN A 167 -20.55 -26.91 2.22
N ILE A 168 -20.91 -25.66 1.92
CA ILE A 168 -22.05 -25.31 1.08
C ILE A 168 -21.53 -24.50 -0.12
N ASN A 169 -21.68 -25.03 -1.32
CA ASN A 169 -21.30 -24.32 -2.52
C ASN A 169 -22.36 -24.57 -3.61
N ASN A 170 -22.89 -23.52 -4.22
CA ASN A 170 -23.94 -23.56 -5.23
C ASN A 170 -25.13 -24.46 -4.87
N GLY A 171 -25.54 -24.47 -3.59
CA GLY A 171 -26.62 -25.33 -3.07
C GLY A 171 -26.25 -26.80 -2.86
N VAL A 172 -25.03 -27.21 -3.17
CA VAL A 172 -24.51 -28.56 -2.88
C VAL A 172 -23.92 -28.57 -1.48
N LEU A 173 -24.40 -29.49 -0.64
CA LEU A 173 -23.88 -29.72 0.69
C LEU A 173 -22.89 -30.88 0.65
N LYS A 174 -21.67 -30.63 1.13
CA LYS A 174 -20.64 -31.65 1.29
C LYS A 174 -20.15 -31.71 2.72
N GLU A 175 -20.22 -32.89 3.31
CA GLU A 175 -19.79 -33.13 4.67
C GLU A 175 -18.33 -33.55 4.74
N PHE A 176 -17.61 -33.01 5.71
CA PHE A 176 -16.24 -33.36 6.01
C PHE A 176 -16.07 -33.64 7.49
N ILE A 177 -15.09 -34.49 7.81
CA ILE A 177 -14.60 -34.73 9.16
C ILE A 177 -13.28 -34.00 9.33
N VAL A 178 -13.11 -33.21 10.39
CA VAL A 178 -11.86 -32.53 10.70
C VAL A 178 -10.78 -33.55 11.03
N GLY A 179 -9.77 -33.68 10.16
CA GLY A 179 -8.67 -34.63 10.32
C GLY A 179 -7.37 -33.98 10.82
N GLY A 180 -7.27 -32.66 10.76
CA GLY A 180 -6.12 -31.91 11.25
C GLY A 180 -6.40 -30.44 11.47
N VAL A 181 -5.65 -29.85 12.40
CA VAL A 181 -5.66 -28.40 12.69
C VAL A 181 -4.26 -27.88 12.48
N PHE A 182 -4.12 -26.88 11.63
CA PHE A 182 -2.83 -26.21 11.37
C PHE A 182 -2.84 -24.77 11.89
N ALA A 183 -1.64 -24.25 12.21
CA ALA A 183 -1.50 -22.84 12.57
C ALA A 183 -1.79 -21.94 11.37
N VAL A 184 -2.56 -20.88 11.60
CA VAL A 184 -2.83 -19.87 10.55
C VAL A 184 -1.51 -19.34 9.97
N GLN A 185 -1.44 -19.18 8.66
CA GLN A 185 -0.25 -18.67 8.01
C GLN A 185 -0.05 -17.17 8.31
N PRO A 186 1.20 -16.72 8.44
CA PRO A 186 1.48 -15.32 8.63
C PRO A 186 1.04 -14.50 7.41
N LEU A 187 0.77 -13.20 7.61
CA LEU A 187 0.31 -12.34 6.51
C LEU A 187 1.35 -12.15 5.39
N ASN A 188 2.62 -12.47 5.62
CA ASN A 188 3.67 -12.53 4.59
C ASN A 188 3.86 -13.95 4.03
N SER A 189 2.76 -14.67 3.86
CA SER A 189 2.70 -15.94 3.13
C SER A 189 1.78 -15.81 1.93
N SER A 190 2.15 -16.44 0.82
CA SER A 190 1.32 -16.54 -0.39
C SER A 190 0.03 -17.30 -0.16
N PHE A 191 -0.01 -18.20 0.83
CA PHE A 191 -1.19 -18.98 1.14
C PHE A 191 -2.10 -18.23 2.13
N ALA A 192 -3.39 -18.13 1.77
CA ALA A 192 -4.40 -17.42 2.53
C ALA A 192 -5.71 -18.20 2.57
N PHE A 193 -5.66 -19.38 3.15
CA PHE A 193 -6.86 -20.22 3.34
C PHE A 193 -7.02 -20.63 4.81
N ASP A 194 -8.26 -20.81 5.21
CA ASP A 194 -8.64 -21.25 6.56
C ASP A 194 -9.04 -22.72 6.59
N ALA A 195 -9.31 -23.31 5.44
CA ALA A 195 -9.61 -24.72 5.28
C ALA A 195 -8.97 -25.26 4.01
N ILE A 196 -8.56 -26.54 4.02
CA ILE A 196 -8.00 -27.23 2.85
C ILE A 196 -8.50 -28.67 2.80
N ALA A 197 -8.89 -29.11 1.60
CA ALA A 197 -9.30 -30.48 1.32
C ALA A 197 -8.56 -31.03 0.10
N LEU A 198 -8.63 -32.34 -0.09
CA LEU A 198 -8.04 -33.03 -1.23
C LEU A 198 -8.57 -32.45 -2.54
N TRP A 199 -7.68 -32.33 -3.52
CA TRP A 199 -7.93 -31.76 -4.86
C TRP A 199 -9.23 -32.23 -5.50
N ASP A 200 -9.52 -33.54 -5.46
CA ASP A 200 -10.67 -34.13 -6.11
C ASP A 200 -12.03 -33.61 -5.58
N ASN A 201 -12.03 -33.01 -4.39
CA ASN A 201 -13.24 -32.47 -3.78
C ASN A 201 -13.81 -31.26 -4.50
N GLN A 202 -12.99 -30.52 -5.27
CA GLN A 202 -13.46 -29.36 -6.02
C GLN A 202 -14.53 -29.72 -7.05
N TRP A 203 -14.42 -30.90 -7.65
CA TRP A 203 -15.36 -31.36 -8.68
C TRP A 203 -16.72 -31.76 -8.12
N ASP A 204 -16.80 -32.13 -6.86
CA ASP A 204 -18.05 -32.49 -6.20
C ASP A 204 -18.98 -31.29 -5.96
N VAL A 205 -18.41 -30.10 -5.88
CA VAL A 205 -19.13 -28.84 -5.62
C VAL A 205 -19.21 -27.93 -6.85
N THR A 206 -18.72 -28.36 -7.98
CA THR A 206 -18.78 -27.64 -9.27
C THR A 206 -20.06 -27.99 -10.00
N GLU A 207 -20.71 -27.01 -10.64
CA GLU A 207 -21.94 -27.23 -11.43
C GLU A 207 -21.67 -28.06 -12.69
N ASP A 208 -20.53 -27.83 -13.35
CA ASP A 208 -20.13 -28.53 -14.57
C ASP A 208 -19.44 -29.85 -14.22
N LYS A 209 -20.24 -30.92 -14.15
CA LYS A 209 -19.76 -32.29 -13.92
C LYS A 209 -19.07 -32.93 -15.13
N THR A 210 -19.05 -32.27 -16.29
CA THR A 210 -18.32 -32.73 -17.49
C THR A 210 -16.87 -32.28 -17.44
N SER A 211 -16.55 -31.31 -16.62
CA SER A 211 -15.21 -30.78 -16.39
C SER A 211 -14.43 -31.72 -15.47
N GLY A 212 -13.20 -31.97 -15.78
CA GLY A 212 -12.35 -32.87 -14.99
C GLY A 212 -10.87 -32.59 -15.21
N ASP A 213 -10.05 -33.43 -14.55
CA ASP A 213 -8.59 -33.31 -14.58
C ASP A 213 -7.96 -33.53 -15.96
N SER A 214 -8.67 -34.11 -16.91
CA SER A 214 -8.21 -34.36 -18.29
C SER A 214 -8.52 -33.22 -19.26
N ASP A 215 -9.34 -32.26 -18.88
CA ASP A 215 -9.76 -31.16 -19.76
C ASP A 215 -8.74 -30.01 -19.72
N TRP A 216 -8.07 -29.77 -20.86
CA TRP A 216 -7.11 -28.70 -21.04
C TRP A 216 -7.70 -27.28 -20.96
N LYS A 217 -9.05 -27.15 -20.98
CA LYS A 217 -9.70 -25.86 -20.73
C LYS A 217 -9.59 -25.41 -19.28
N ASN A 218 -9.46 -26.36 -18.37
CA ASN A 218 -9.39 -26.09 -16.94
C ASN A 218 -7.98 -25.71 -16.54
N MET A 219 -7.91 -24.63 -15.77
CA MET A 219 -6.65 -24.04 -15.33
C MET A 219 -6.57 -24.04 -13.79
N SER A 220 -5.38 -24.24 -13.26
CA SER A 220 -5.10 -24.14 -11.83
C SER A 220 -3.71 -23.57 -11.56
N THR A 221 -3.45 -23.20 -10.33
CA THR A 221 -2.08 -22.95 -9.89
C THR A 221 -1.35 -24.29 -9.81
N LEU A 222 -0.20 -24.37 -10.46
CA LEU A 222 0.60 -25.60 -10.56
C LEU A 222 2.00 -25.35 -10.03
N PHE A 223 2.36 -26.06 -8.96
CA PHE A 223 3.69 -26.03 -8.36
C PHE A 223 4.46 -27.29 -8.68
N ILE A 224 5.77 -27.13 -8.89
CA ILE A 224 6.71 -28.22 -9.03
C ILE A 224 7.89 -28.04 -8.09
N GLN A 225 8.38 -29.13 -7.53
CA GLN A 225 9.66 -29.17 -6.83
C GLN A 225 10.72 -29.71 -7.79
N VAL A 226 11.76 -28.91 -8.01
CA VAL A 226 12.85 -29.25 -8.91
C VAL A 226 14.04 -29.78 -8.09
N LYS A 227 14.68 -30.85 -8.57
CA LYS A 227 15.82 -31.46 -7.87
C LYS A 227 17.02 -30.54 -7.77
N ASP A 228 17.25 -29.77 -8.84
CA ASP A 228 18.38 -28.86 -8.97
C ASP A 228 17.98 -27.63 -9.78
N GLU A 229 18.34 -26.46 -9.30
CA GLU A 229 18.09 -25.19 -9.98
C GLU A 229 18.65 -25.14 -11.40
N LEU A 230 19.80 -25.82 -11.66
CA LEU A 230 20.40 -25.91 -12.98
C LEU A 230 19.51 -26.62 -14.02
N ARG A 231 18.52 -27.40 -13.57
CA ARG A 231 17.58 -28.12 -14.45
C ARG A 231 16.39 -27.29 -14.90
N VAL A 232 16.14 -26.13 -14.26
CA VAL A 232 14.98 -25.26 -14.51
C VAL A 232 14.86 -24.87 -15.98
N ALA A 233 15.96 -24.46 -16.61
CA ALA A 233 15.98 -24.12 -18.04
C ALA A 233 15.62 -25.31 -18.95
N GLY A 234 16.07 -26.50 -18.62
CA GLY A 234 15.73 -27.73 -19.33
C GLY A 234 14.25 -28.09 -19.20
N ILE A 235 13.69 -27.98 -17.99
CA ILE A 235 12.27 -28.21 -17.70
C ILE A 235 11.43 -27.20 -18.47
N THR A 236 11.78 -25.91 -18.40
CA THR A 236 11.07 -24.84 -19.12
C THR A 236 11.02 -25.11 -20.63
N LYS A 237 12.13 -25.57 -21.21
CA LYS A 237 12.18 -25.92 -22.63
C LYS A 237 11.26 -27.11 -22.97
N GLN A 238 11.21 -28.13 -22.11
CA GLN A 238 10.33 -29.29 -22.33
C GLN A 238 8.84 -28.92 -22.22
N LEU A 239 8.49 -27.99 -21.35
CA LEU A 239 7.11 -27.50 -21.18
C LEU A 239 6.54 -26.88 -22.47
N GLN A 240 7.37 -26.29 -23.32
CA GLN A 240 6.89 -25.64 -24.55
C GLN A 240 6.19 -26.62 -25.51
N ALA A 241 6.50 -27.90 -25.46
CA ALA A 241 5.84 -28.94 -26.27
C ALA A 241 4.33 -29.08 -25.97
N TYR A 242 3.88 -28.57 -24.82
CA TYR A 242 2.49 -28.68 -24.37
C TYR A 242 1.66 -27.41 -24.61
N ILE A 243 2.22 -26.42 -25.31
CA ILE A 243 1.49 -25.22 -25.75
C ILE A 243 0.46 -25.60 -26.82
N GLU A 244 0.86 -26.43 -27.79
CA GLU A 244 -0.02 -26.84 -28.89
C GLU A 244 -1.29 -27.57 -28.43
N PRO A 245 -1.22 -28.61 -27.54
CA PRO A 245 -2.41 -29.24 -26.97
C PRO A 245 -3.37 -28.23 -26.29
N GLN A 246 -2.84 -27.27 -25.55
CA GLN A 246 -3.62 -26.21 -24.92
C GLN A 246 -4.30 -25.31 -25.96
N ASN A 247 -3.55 -24.83 -26.95
CA ASN A 247 -4.03 -23.88 -27.94
C ASN A 247 -5.05 -24.48 -28.89
N ASN A 248 -5.00 -25.79 -29.11
CA ASN A 248 -5.98 -26.53 -29.91
C ASN A 248 -7.32 -26.71 -29.18
N THR A 249 -7.31 -26.60 -27.84
CA THR A 249 -8.53 -26.78 -27.03
C THR A 249 -9.25 -25.46 -26.75
N ARG A 250 -8.48 -24.35 -26.66
CA ARG A 250 -9.02 -23.02 -26.36
C ARG A 250 -8.59 -21.99 -27.40
N GLU A 251 -9.48 -21.69 -28.34
CA GLU A 251 -9.23 -20.64 -29.34
C GLU A 251 -9.23 -19.23 -28.75
N ASP A 252 -9.98 -19.03 -27.67
CA ASP A 252 -10.12 -17.76 -26.96
C ASP A 252 -8.97 -17.45 -26.00
N PHE A 253 -8.10 -18.43 -25.75
CA PHE A 253 -6.99 -18.30 -24.80
C PHE A 253 -5.75 -19.06 -25.31
N LYS A 254 -5.00 -18.46 -26.23
CA LYS A 254 -3.80 -19.05 -26.80
C LYS A 254 -2.56 -18.61 -26.03
N LEU A 255 -1.77 -19.58 -25.58
CA LEU A 255 -0.51 -19.36 -24.90
C LEU A 255 0.63 -19.24 -25.90
N SER A 256 1.60 -18.37 -25.61
CA SER A 256 2.83 -18.22 -26.39
C SER A 256 4.02 -18.91 -25.72
N GLU A 257 4.05 -18.99 -24.39
CA GLU A 257 5.18 -19.54 -23.67
C GLU A 257 4.77 -20.00 -22.27
N TYR A 258 5.34 -21.11 -21.79
CA TYR A 258 5.39 -21.46 -20.37
C TYR A 258 6.71 -21.00 -19.75
N TYR A 259 6.66 -20.52 -18.51
CA TYR A 259 7.86 -20.19 -17.74
C TYR A 259 7.70 -20.58 -16.27
N LEU A 260 8.85 -20.79 -15.62
CA LEU A 260 8.92 -21.18 -14.21
C LEU A 260 9.30 -19.97 -13.37
N GLN A 261 8.42 -19.62 -12.41
CA GLN A 261 8.68 -18.58 -11.44
C GLN A 261 9.03 -19.20 -10.09
N ASN A 262 10.21 -18.89 -9.56
CA ASN A 262 10.63 -19.36 -8.25
C ASN A 262 9.69 -18.86 -7.16
N PHE A 263 9.31 -19.75 -6.24
CA PHE A 263 8.34 -19.48 -5.19
C PHE A 263 8.84 -18.43 -4.18
N GLU A 264 10.11 -18.43 -3.82
CA GLU A 264 10.69 -17.46 -2.87
C GLU A 264 10.59 -16.00 -3.38
N THR A 265 10.59 -15.83 -4.71
CA THR A 265 10.50 -14.50 -5.35
C THR A 265 9.13 -14.18 -5.92
N LEU A 266 8.17 -15.10 -5.79
CA LEU A 266 6.87 -15.02 -6.41
C LEU A 266 6.10 -13.76 -6.02
N ALA A 267 6.00 -13.49 -4.73
CA ALA A 267 5.28 -12.35 -4.19
C ALA A 267 5.91 -11.00 -4.60
N ALA A 268 7.25 -10.93 -4.70
CA ALA A 268 7.96 -9.74 -5.15
C ALA A 268 7.73 -9.45 -6.64
N ASN A 269 7.59 -10.51 -7.47
CA ASN A 269 7.42 -10.40 -8.91
C ASN A 269 5.96 -10.27 -9.36
N PHE A 270 5.01 -10.20 -8.43
CA PHE A 270 3.61 -9.94 -8.76
C PHE A 270 3.44 -8.60 -9.51
N TYR A 271 4.07 -7.55 -9.03
CA TYR A 271 4.09 -6.22 -9.65
C TYR A 271 5.19 -6.14 -10.73
N GLY A 272 5.05 -6.94 -11.79
CA GLY A 272 5.91 -6.85 -12.97
C GLY A 272 5.44 -5.78 -13.96
N GLU A 273 6.05 -5.75 -15.13
CA GLU A 273 5.70 -4.81 -16.21
C GLU A 273 4.25 -4.99 -16.70
N THR A 274 3.71 -6.21 -16.59
CA THR A 274 2.34 -6.53 -16.97
C THR A 274 1.58 -7.16 -15.82
N TRP A 275 0.27 -6.91 -15.77
CA TRP A 275 -0.62 -7.51 -14.78
C TRP A 275 -0.61 -9.05 -14.86
N LEU A 276 -0.58 -9.71 -13.71
CA LEU A 276 -0.66 -11.17 -13.61
C LEU A 276 -2.12 -11.61 -13.45
N ALA A 277 -2.71 -12.13 -14.51
CA ALA A 277 -4.08 -12.61 -14.50
C ALA A 277 -4.21 -13.99 -13.83
N GLY A 278 -5.37 -14.27 -13.24
CA GLY A 278 -5.68 -15.57 -12.63
C GLY A 278 -4.94 -15.87 -11.32
N GLU A 279 -4.45 -14.85 -10.60
CA GLU A 279 -3.76 -15.05 -9.34
C GLU A 279 -4.71 -15.53 -8.24
N GLN A 280 -4.37 -16.64 -7.60
CA GLN A 280 -5.11 -17.26 -6.49
C GLN A 280 -4.35 -17.19 -5.15
N LEU A 281 -3.13 -16.70 -5.19
CA LEU A 281 -2.29 -16.53 -4.00
C LEU A 281 -2.39 -15.11 -3.47
N ARG A 282 -1.98 -14.91 -2.22
CA ARG A 282 -1.85 -13.57 -1.67
C ARG A 282 -0.73 -12.82 -2.36
N TRP A 283 -0.99 -11.58 -2.71
CA TRP A 283 -0.04 -10.70 -3.38
C TRP A 283 0.99 -10.15 -2.40
N GLY A 284 2.21 -9.98 -2.88
CA GLY A 284 3.21 -9.16 -2.20
C GLY A 284 2.83 -7.67 -2.27
N PHE A 285 3.71 -6.83 -1.77
CA PHE A 285 3.50 -5.39 -1.80
C PHE A 285 4.20 -4.74 -2.99
N PRO A 286 3.64 -3.67 -3.58
CA PRO A 286 4.32 -2.94 -4.64
C PRO A 286 5.63 -2.34 -4.12
N PRO A 287 6.67 -2.25 -4.96
CA PRO A 287 7.97 -1.69 -4.57
C PRO A 287 7.87 -0.32 -3.90
N SER A 288 6.91 0.52 -4.34
CA SER A 288 6.65 1.83 -3.74
C SER A 288 6.21 1.75 -2.27
N ALA A 289 5.39 0.75 -1.91
CA ALA A 289 4.93 0.54 -0.54
C ALA A 289 6.06 -0.01 0.38
N ILE A 290 7.07 -0.67 -0.19
CA ILE A 290 8.22 -1.19 0.54
C ILE A 290 9.27 -0.10 0.73
N VAL A 291 9.64 0.61 -0.34
CA VAL A 291 10.73 1.59 -0.36
C VAL A 291 10.28 2.96 0.16
N GLY A 292 9.03 3.35 -0.08
CA GLY A 292 8.48 4.66 0.29
C GLY A 292 8.68 5.01 1.77
N PRO A 293 8.25 4.17 2.72
CA PRO A 293 8.48 4.40 4.15
C PRO A 293 9.95 4.55 4.52
N GLY A 294 10.85 3.81 3.85
CA GLY A 294 12.30 3.90 4.03
C GLY A 294 12.86 5.26 3.63
N ILE A 295 12.48 5.76 2.45
CA ILE A 295 12.90 7.08 1.97
C ILE A 295 12.42 8.18 2.93
N MET A 296 11.17 8.11 3.38
CA MET A 296 10.61 9.08 4.30
C MET A 296 11.27 9.04 5.68
N ALA A 297 11.58 7.85 6.18
CA ALA A 297 12.32 7.69 7.44
C ALA A 297 13.73 8.28 7.34
N ILE A 298 14.42 8.09 6.22
CA ILE A 298 15.74 8.71 5.97
C ILE A 298 15.62 10.23 5.94
N PHE A 299 14.60 10.80 5.29
CA PHE A 299 14.40 12.25 5.30
C PHE A 299 14.17 12.80 6.69
N LEU A 300 13.33 12.15 7.51
CA LEU A 300 13.15 12.53 8.91
C LEU A 300 14.43 12.40 9.73
N LEU A 301 15.20 11.34 9.52
CA LEU A 301 16.47 11.13 10.21
C LEU A 301 17.48 12.23 9.87
N LEU A 302 17.61 12.57 8.59
CA LEU A 302 18.46 13.68 8.15
C LEU A 302 18.01 15.01 8.76
N LEU A 303 16.70 15.26 8.78
CA LEU A 303 16.11 16.44 9.38
C LEU A 303 16.41 16.51 10.89
N ALA A 304 16.33 15.39 11.60
CA ALA A 304 16.69 15.27 13.01
C ALA A 304 18.18 15.51 13.25
N CYS A 305 19.04 14.91 12.42
CA CYS A 305 20.49 15.11 12.49
C CYS A 305 20.90 16.57 12.21
N PHE A 306 20.25 17.22 11.22
CA PHE A 306 20.50 18.63 10.91
C PHE A 306 20.06 19.54 12.07
N ASN A 307 18.88 19.28 12.64
CA ASN A 307 18.41 20.00 13.82
C ASN A 307 19.39 19.84 15.02
N PHE A 308 19.81 18.60 15.28
CA PHE A 308 20.80 18.31 16.32
C PHE A 308 22.13 19.04 16.08
N THR A 309 22.65 19.00 14.83
CA THR A 309 23.87 19.69 14.42
C THR A 309 23.79 21.19 14.68
N ASN A 310 22.68 21.83 14.21
CA ASN A 310 22.47 23.27 14.40
C ASN A 310 22.39 23.66 15.86
N THR A 311 21.64 22.88 16.65
CA THR A 311 21.51 23.11 18.11
C THR A 311 22.80 22.86 18.85
N SER A 312 23.57 21.81 18.48
CA SER A 312 24.86 21.48 19.07
C SER A 312 25.89 22.59 18.85
N ILE A 313 25.93 23.16 17.65
CA ILE A 313 26.79 24.34 17.35
C ILE A 313 26.37 25.52 18.24
N ALA A 314 25.04 25.79 18.34
CA ALA A 314 24.53 26.87 19.14
C ALA A 314 24.90 26.76 20.63
N ILE A 315 24.79 25.57 21.23
CA ILE A 315 25.12 25.31 22.62
C ILE A 315 26.64 25.40 22.84
N SER A 316 27.42 24.89 21.90
CA SER A 316 28.87 24.84 22.02
C SER A 316 29.54 26.21 21.97
N GLY A 317 28.86 27.21 21.40
CA GLY A 317 29.30 28.61 21.49
C GLY A 317 29.49 29.11 22.91
N LYS A 318 28.66 28.67 23.86
CA LYS A 318 28.73 28.99 25.27
C LYS A 318 29.93 28.32 25.98
N ARG A 319 30.51 27.27 25.38
CA ARG A 319 31.62 26.46 25.95
C ARG A 319 33.00 26.79 25.36
N LEU A 320 33.06 27.76 24.47
CA LEU A 320 34.31 28.12 23.76
C LEU A 320 35.44 28.52 24.73
N LYS A 321 35.13 29.31 25.77
CA LYS A 321 36.12 29.69 26.79
C LYS A 321 36.71 28.44 27.49
N GLU A 322 35.87 27.46 27.84
CA GLU A 322 36.30 26.19 28.43
C GLU A 322 37.23 25.40 27.49
N ILE A 323 36.86 25.32 26.21
CA ILE A 323 37.67 24.65 25.19
C ILE A 323 39.00 25.34 24.94
N GLY A 324 39.00 26.68 24.95
CA GLY A 324 40.22 27.49 24.85
C GLY A 324 41.20 27.22 26.01
N ILE A 325 40.69 27.22 27.26
CA ILE A 325 41.48 26.90 28.44
C ILE A 325 42.05 25.47 28.35
N ARG A 326 41.24 24.48 28.00
CA ARG A 326 41.72 23.10 27.85
C ARG A 326 42.83 22.95 26.82
N LYS A 327 42.71 23.63 25.66
CA LYS A 327 43.77 23.65 24.67
C LYS A 327 45.05 24.31 25.12
N THR A 328 44.97 25.42 25.91
CA THR A 328 46.16 26.08 26.46
C THR A 328 46.81 25.24 27.55
N MET A 329 46.06 24.38 28.23
CA MET A 329 46.57 23.42 29.23
C MET A 329 47.09 22.10 28.61
N GLY A 330 47.29 22.06 27.27
CA GLY A 330 47.87 20.90 26.58
C GLY A 330 46.88 19.88 26.01
N GLY A 331 45.57 20.18 26.03
CA GLY A 331 44.53 19.29 25.42
C GLY A 331 44.71 19.14 23.92
N VAL A 332 44.87 17.90 23.44
CA VAL A 332 45.05 17.57 22.02
C VAL A 332 43.71 17.64 21.29
N ARG A 333 43.71 18.13 20.03
CA ARG A 333 42.53 18.31 19.21
C ARG A 333 41.71 16.99 19.06
N GLY A 334 42.37 15.84 18.87
CA GLY A 334 41.73 14.54 18.77
C GLY A 334 40.94 14.14 20.03
N GLN A 335 41.47 14.46 21.25
CA GLN A 335 40.76 14.20 22.51
C GLN A 335 39.45 15.00 22.60
N LEU A 336 39.46 16.24 22.17
CA LEU A 336 38.24 17.08 22.12
C LEU A 336 37.24 16.58 21.11
N ILE A 337 37.67 16.15 19.90
CA ILE A 337 36.79 15.55 18.89
C ILE A 337 36.15 14.29 19.47
N PHE A 338 36.92 13.39 20.04
CA PHE A 338 36.40 12.16 20.66
C PHE A 338 35.43 12.45 21.82
N GLN A 339 35.67 13.49 22.60
CA GLN A 339 34.75 13.92 23.65
C GLN A 339 33.39 14.36 23.05
N PHE A 340 33.40 15.24 22.01
CA PHE A 340 32.15 15.69 21.38
C PHE A 340 31.41 14.56 20.70
N LEU A 341 32.10 13.64 20.03
CA LEU A 341 31.47 12.44 19.42
C LEU A 341 30.88 11.53 20.52
N SER A 342 31.57 11.36 21.66
CA SER A 342 31.02 10.59 22.78
C SER A 342 29.79 11.24 23.40
N GLU A 343 29.76 12.59 23.52
CA GLU A 343 28.58 13.34 23.96
C GLU A 343 27.40 13.10 22.98
N SER A 344 27.65 13.16 21.66
CA SER A 344 26.64 12.90 20.64
C SER A 344 26.14 11.45 20.67
N MET A 345 27.07 10.48 20.88
CA MET A 345 26.71 9.06 21.00
C MET A 345 25.73 8.80 22.16
N ILE A 346 26.00 9.42 23.32
CA ILE A 346 25.13 9.29 24.52
C ILE A 346 23.74 9.87 24.23
N LEU A 347 23.67 11.04 23.58
CA LEU A 347 22.39 11.66 23.25
C LEU A 347 21.63 10.85 22.18
N CYS A 348 22.32 10.31 21.17
CA CYS A 348 21.73 9.43 20.19
C CYS A 348 21.26 8.08 20.80
N PHE A 349 22.02 7.58 21.80
CA PHE A 349 21.58 6.40 22.56
C PHE A 349 20.31 6.67 23.38
N MET A 350 20.19 7.82 24.01
CA MET A 350 18.95 8.25 24.67
C MET A 350 17.80 8.38 23.64
N ALA A 351 18.10 8.93 22.47
CA ALA A 351 17.12 9.03 21.38
C ALA A 351 16.71 7.64 20.84
N LEU A 352 17.63 6.68 20.78
CA LEU A 352 17.32 5.30 20.41
C LEU A 352 16.36 4.65 21.41
N ILE A 353 16.57 4.84 22.70
CA ILE A 353 15.66 4.34 23.75
C ILE A 353 14.26 4.97 23.58
N VAL A 354 14.20 6.30 23.42
CA VAL A 354 12.93 7.01 23.18
C VAL A 354 12.29 6.52 21.88
N GLY A 355 13.08 6.31 20.82
CA GLY A 355 12.60 5.79 19.54
C GLY A 355 12.05 4.38 19.63
N ALA A 356 12.71 3.50 20.39
CA ALA A 356 12.21 2.15 20.64
C ALA A 356 10.87 2.17 21.41
N LEU A 357 10.78 3.03 22.46
CA LEU A 357 9.52 3.21 23.19
C LEU A 357 8.41 3.78 22.31
N LEU A 358 8.71 4.74 21.43
CA LEU A 358 7.73 5.28 20.48
C LEU A 358 7.34 4.25 19.42
N ALA A 359 8.23 3.34 19.03
CA ALA A 359 7.94 2.29 18.07
C ALA A 359 6.86 1.31 18.59
N GLU A 360 6.76 1.08 19.92
CA GLU A 360 5.68 0.30 20.54
C GLU A 360 4.27 0.87 20.24
N PHE A 361 4.18 2.16 19.98
CA PHE A 361 2.92 2.83 19.59
C PHE A 361 2.80 2.98 18.09
N LEU A 362 3.89 3.28 17.38
CA LEU A 362 3.87 3.51 15.94
C LEU A 362 3.67 2.23 15.14
N VAL A 363 4.21 1.10 15.57
CA VAL A 363 4.06 -0.19 14.86
C VAL A 363 2.60 -0.65 14.86
N PRO A 364 1.87 -0.70 15.98
CA PRO A 364 0.43 -0.99 15.93
C PRO A 364 -0.38 0.04 15.13
N ALA A 365 -0.03 1.33 15.22
CA ALA A 365 -0.69 2.38 14.44
C ALA A 365 -0.49 2.16 12.93
N TYR A 366 0.71 1.76 12.50
CA TYR A 366 1.01 1.43 11.11
C TYR A 366 0.27 0.16 10.65
N ASN A 367 0.21 -0.88 11.49
CA ASN A 367 -0.55 -2.09 11.20
C ASN A 367 -2.05 -1.80 10.98
N ASN A 368 -2.61 -0.85 11.73
CA ASN A 368 -4.01 -0.43 11.57
C ASN A 368 -4.29 0.33 10.26
N LEU A 369 -3.25 0.89 9.61
CA LEU A 369 -3.40 1.51 8.30
C LEU A 369 -3.51 0.45 7.18
N TRP A 370 -2.84 -0.68 7.34
CA TRP A 370 -2.67 -1.68 6.29
C TRP A 370 -3.09 -3.07 6.78
N PRO A 371 -4.34 -3.50 6.54
CA PRO A 371 -4.83 -4.81 7.03
C PRO A 371 -4.01 -6.02 6.57
N GLY A 372 -3.29 -5.90 5.45
CA GLY A 372 -2.41 -6.94 4.92
C GLY A 372 -1.03 -6.99 5.56
N ILE A 373 -0.70 -6.11 6.53
CA ILE A 373 0.61 -6.01 7.16
C ILE A 373 0.47 -6.25 8.66
N LYS A 374 1.33 -7.07 9.23
CA LYS A 374 1.44 -7.30 10.67
C LYS A 374 2.90 -7.26 11.10
N LEU A 375 3.40 -6.04 11.29
CA LEU A 375 4.74 -5.82 11.83
C LEU A 375 4.75 -6.20 13.32
N THR A 376 5.81 -6.84 13.75
CA THR A 376 6.01 -7.24 15.17
C THR A 376 7.39 -6.80 15.65
N LEU A 377 7.44 -6.25 16.87
CA LEU A 377 8.68 -5.88 17.53
C LEU A 377 9.24 -7.09 18.28
N LYS A 378 10.36 -7.62 17.82
CA LYS A 378 11.04 -8.78 18.45
C LYS A 378 12.50 -8.45 18.71
N TYR A 379 12.75 -7.67 19.77
CA TYR A 379 14.07 -7.15 20.08
C TYR A 379 15.11 -8.23 20.40
N SER A 380 14.72 -9.31 21.05
CA SER A 380 15.63 -10.39 21.50
C SER A 380 15.72 -11.58 20.55
N GLU A 381 14.72 -11.79 19.69
CA GLU A 381 14.65 -12.95 18.82
C GLU A 381 15.25 -12.71 17.43
N ASN A 382 15.37 -11.42 17.03
CA ASN A 382 15.78 -11.02 15.69
C ASN A 382 17.16 -10.36 15.73
N ILE A 383 18.20 -11.13 15.42
CA ILE A 383 19.58 -10.64 15.38
C ILE A 383 19.78 -9.54 14.34
N SER A 384 19.15 -9.67 13.17
CA SER A 384 19.24 -8.68 12.08
C SER A 384 18.67 -7.34 12.52
N PHE A 385 17.54 -7.35 13.24
CA PHE A 385 16.95 -6.14 13.81
C PHE A 385 17.86 -5.49 14.86
N PHE A 386 18.46 -6.29 15.73
CA PHE A 386 19.39 -5.78 16.72
C PHE A 386 20.64 -5.14 16.08
N VAL A 387 21.22 -5.78 15.07
CA VAL A 387 22.32 -5.23 14.27
C VAL A 387 21.92 -3.91 13.60
N PHE A 388 20.72 -3.86 13.03
CA PHE A 388 20.17 -2.63 12.44
C PHE A 388 20.12 -1.48 13.48
N LEU A 389 19.64 -1.73 14.71
CA LEU A 389 19.58 -0.70 15.77
C LEU A 389 20.97 -0.18 16.15
N ILE A 390 21.98 -1.04 16.23
CA ILE A 390 23.36 -0.64 16.49
C ILE A 390 23.91 0.20 15.33
N LEU A 391 23.71 -0.23 14.09
CA LEU A 391 24.15 0.51 12.91
C LEU A 391 23.46 1.88 12.83
N LEU A 392 22.16 1.92 13.10
CA LEU A 392 21.39 3.16 13.14
C LEU A 392 21.93 4.13 14.21
N LEU A 393 22.24 3.64 15.41
CA LEU A 393 22.83 4.43 16.49
C LEU A 393 24.19 5.03 16.07
N VAL A 394 25.08 4.19 15.55
CA VAL A 394 26.42 4.64 15.14
C VAL A 394 26.32 5.65 13.98
N LEU A 395 25.50 5.36 12.99
CA LEU A 395 25.30 6.24 11.83
C LEU A 395 24.73 7.60 12.24
N THR A 396 23.69 7.61 13.08
CA THR A 396 23.07 8.86 13.56
C THR A 396 24.03 9.69 14.40
N ALA A 397 24.76 9.06 15.32
CA ALA A 397 25.76 9.75 16.16
C ALA A 397 26.89 10.34 15.30
N PHE A 398 27.31 9.64 14.26
CA PHE A 398 28.35 10.09 13.34
C PHE A 398 27.87 11.28 12.50
N ILE A 399 26.71 11.17 11.83
CA ILE A 399 26.15 12.24 10.98
C ILE A 399 25.88 13.49 11.82
N ALA A 400 25.25 13.36 12.98
CA ALA A 400 24.86 14.47 13.82
C ALA A 400 26.03 15.11 14.56
N GLY A 401 27.06 14.31 14.95
CA GLY A 401 28.16 14.75 15.82
C GLY A 401 29.41 15.18 15.10
N ILE A 402 29.69 14.69 13.89
CA ILE A 402 30.99 14.89 13.24
C ILE A 402 31.29 16.38 12.94
N TYR A 403 30.32 17.06 12.32
CA TYR A 403 30.54 18.45 11.95
C TYR A 403 30.69 19.37 13.17
N PRO A 404 29.85 19.35 14.21
CA PRO A 404 30.07 20.12 15.41
C PRO A 404 31.43 19.84 16.06
N ALA A 405 31.84 18.57 16.16
CA ALA A 405 33.10 18.18 16.75
C ALA A 405 34.33 18.79 16.04
N PHE A 406 34.34 18.69 14.69
CA PHE A 406 35.44 19.26 13.88
C PHE A 406 35.41 20.79 13.86
N TYR A 407 34.25 21.40 13.73
CA TYR A 407 34.07 22.84 13.65
C TYR A 407 34.52 23.55 14.93
N ILE A 408 34.07 23.08 16.09
CA ILE A 408 34.36 23.70 17.36
C ILE A 408 35.83 23.53 17.72
N THR A 409 36.42 22.38 17.42
CA THR A 409 37.83 22.09 17.69
C THR A 409 38.80 22.76 16.72
N SER A 410 38.34 23.39 15.64
CA SER A 410 39.22 24.11 14.70
C SER A 410 39.71 25.47 15.20
N PHE A 411 39.04 26.10 16.16
CA PHE A 411 39.36 27.44 16.65
C PHE A 411 40.66 27.51 17.42
N LYS A 412 41.47 28.59 17.16
CA LYS A 412 42.74 28.83 17.84
C LYS A 412 42.50 29.36 19.28
N PRO A 413 43.22 28.86 20.31
CA PRO A 413 43.05 29.27 21.72
C PRO A 413 43.18 30.78 21.94
N VAL A 414 44.20 31.40 21.30
CA VAL A 414 44.45 32.83 21.42
C VAL A 414 43.25 33.68 20.95
N SER A 415 42.60 33.28 19.86
CA SER A 415 41.45 33.99 19.33
C SER A 415 40.21 33.85 20.24
N ILE A 416 40.10 32.69 20.94
CA ILE A 416 39.01 32.43 21.90
C ILE A 416 39.19 33.32 23.15
N LEU A 417 40.40 33.35 23.70
CA LEU A 417 40.68 34.05 24.97
C LEU A 417 40.70 35.57 24.80
N LYS A 418 41.12 36.10 23.64
CA LYS A 418 41.12 37.55 23.33
C LYS A 418 39.72 38.09 22.96
N GLY A 419 38.67 37.27 22.94
CA GLY A 419 37.30 37.69 22.61
C GLY A 419 37.15 38.23 21.18
N LYS A 420 38.14 38.04 20.29
CA LYS A 420 38.11 38.49 18.89
C LYS A 420 37.39 37.53 17.94
N LEU A 421 36.85 36.44 18.44
CA LEU A 421 36.12 35.45 17.64
C LEU A 421 34.69 35.95 17.31
N LYS A 422 34.43 36.16 16.04
CA LYS A 422 33.06 36.17 15.50
C LYS A 422 32.58 34.70 15.43
N PHE A 423 32.26 34.11 16.61
CA PHE A 423 31.71 32.75 16.65
C PHE A 423 30.21 32.79 16.37
N GLY A 424 29.81 32.01 15.45
CA GLY A 424 28.39 31.63 15.27
C GLY A 424 27.54 32.64 14.52
N GLY A 425 27.94 33.34 13.56
CA GLY A 425 26.99 33.82 12.52
C GLY A 425 26.38 32.60 11.81
N THR A 426 25.27 32.75 11.14
CA THR A 426 24.80 31.74 10.18
C THR A 426 25.90 31.55 9.14
N ASN A 427 26.80 30.58 9.38
CA ASN A 427 27.82 30.23 8.42
C ASN A 427 27.17 29.54 7.22
N TRP A 428 27.89 29.45 6.11
CA TRP A 428 27.39 28.81 4.89
C TRP A 428 26.79 27.42 5.15
N PHE A 429 27.46 26.59 5.94
CA PHE A 429 27.01 25.22 6.24
C PHE A 429 25.67 25.20 6.98
N THR A 430 25.52 26.02 8.01
CA THR A 430 24.27 26.14 8.78
C THR A 430 23.11 26.63 7.92
N ARG A 431 23.35 27.59 7.00
CA ARG A 431 22.35 28.05 6.03
C ARG A 431 21.94 26.92 5.10
N THR A 432 22.89 26.16 4.60
CA THR A 432 22.63 25.00 3.73
C THR A 432 21.80 23.95 4.46
N LEU A 433 22.15 23.59 5.69
CA LEU A 433 21.37 22.62 6.50
C LEU A 433 19.93 23.10 6.73
N LEU A 434 19.74 24.39 7.06
CA LEU A 434 18.40 24.96 7.23
C LEU A 434 17.60 24.95 5.92
N THR A 435 18.26 25.29 4.80
CA THR A 435 17.60 25.26 3.49
C THR A 435 17.09 23.85 3.18
N PHE A 436 17.91 22.82 3.34
CA PHE A 436 17.50 21.44 3.15
C PHE A 436 16.40 21.02 4.13
N GLN A 437 16.51 21.43 5.38
CA GLN A 437 15.51 21.15 6.42
C GLN A 437 14.14 21.71 6.06
N PHE A 438 14.07 22.97 5.62
CA PHE A 438 12.81 23.56 5.17
C PHE A 438 12.31 22.98 3.84
N ALA A 439 13.23 22.63 2.93
CA ALA A 439 12.86 21.98 1.67
C ALA A 439 12.21 20.61 1.89
N ILE A 440 12.76 19.76 2.77
CA ILE A 440 12.18 18.47 3.15
C ILE A 440 10.82 18.67 3.86
N SER A 441 10.74 19.65 4.78
CA SER A 441 9.48 20.00 5.43
C SER A 441 8.40 20.38 4.42
N LEU A 442 8.75 21.22 3.45
CA LEU A 442 7.83 21.67 2.41
C LEU A 442 7.37 20.51 1.52
N LEU A 443 8.30 19.58 1.17
CA LEU A 443 7.96 18.36 0.43
C LEU A 443 6.86 17.56 1.17
N CYS A 444 7.05 17.29 2.47
CA CYS A 444 6.06 16.54 3.26
C CYS A 444 4.69 17.25 3.32
N ILE A 445 4.71 18.59 3.45
CA ILE A 445 3.48 19.39 3.48
C ILE A 445 2.78 19.35 2.11
N ILE A 446 3.53 19.50 1.00
CA ILE A 446 2.99 19.43 -0.36
C ILE A 446 2.34 18.07 -0.60
N SER A 447 3.03 16.98 -0.26
CA SER A 447 2.49 15.63 -0.41
C SER A 447 1.19 15.47 0.39
N GLY A 448 1.16 15.88 1.66
CA GLY A 448 -0.04 15.79 2.48
C GLY A 448 -1.24 16.56 1.90
N VAL A 449 -1.04 17.81 1.48
CA VAL A 449 -2.09 18.64 0.88
C VAL A 449 -2.54 18.08 -0.47
N ALA A 450 -1.61 17.57 -1.28
CA ALA A 450 -1.92 16.98 -2.58
C ALA A 450 -2.80 15.73 -2.43
N TYR A 451 -2.49 14.83 -1.50
CA TYR A 451 -3.33 13.64 -1.24
C TYR A 451 -4.71 14.01 -0.69
N ILE A 452 -4.83 15.05 0.16
CA ILE A 452 -6.14 15.55 0.61
C ILE A 452 -6.98 16.02 -0.58
N ARG A 453 -6.37 16.80 -1.49
CA ARG A 453 -7.05 17.30 -2.69
C ARG A 453 -7.41 16.18 -3.66
N ASN A 454 -6.51 15.21 -3.84
CA ASN A 454 -6.75 14.03 -4.67
C ASN A 454 -7.90 13.18 -4.14
N ALA A 455 -8.00 13.00 -2.82
CA ALA A 455 -9.13 12.30 -2.21
C ALA A 455 -10.47 12.97 -2.53
N GLY A 456 -10.52 14.31 -2.48
CA GLY A 456 -11.69 15.11 -2.89
C GLY A 456 -12.00 14.91 -4.38
N TYR A 457 -11.00 15.03 -5.24
CA TYR A 457 -11.14 14.85 -6.69
C TYR A 457 -11.70 13.45 -7.04
N GLN A 458 -11.11 12.38 -6.50
CA GLN A 458 -11.54 11.02 -6.77
C GLN A 458 -12.92 10.72 -6.18
N ARG A 459 -13.30 11.33 -5.05
CA ARG A 459 -14.63 11.21 -4.48
C ARG A 459 -15.71 11.76 -5.43
N ASP A 460 -15.41 12.87 -6.09
CA ASP A 460 -16.39 13.58 -6.94
C ASP A 460 -16.25 13.18 -8.44
N TYR A 461 -15.26 12.35 -8.78
CA TYR A 461 -15.00 11.92 -10.16
C TYR A 461 -16.09 10.97 -10.66
N ASN A 462 -16.54 11.15 -11.89
CA ASN A 462 -17.54 10.29 -12.53
C ASN A 462 -16.87 9.06 -13.17
N LEU A 463 -17.13 7.88 -12.61
CA LEU A 463 -16.64 6.60 -13.17
C LEU A 463 -17.51 6.07 -14.34
N GLY A 464 -18.56 6.80 -14.72
CA GLY A 464 -19.51 6.39 -15.77
C GLY A 464 -20.64 5.51 -15.27
N TYR A 465 -20.73 5.29 -13.95
CA TYR A 465 -21.81 4.56 -13.29
C TYR A 465 -22.06 5.06 -11.86
N ALA A 466 -23.25 4.76 -11.33
CA ALA A 466 -23.61 5.13 -9.95
C ALA A 466 -22.81 4.31 -8.93
N ARG A 467 -22.21 5.02 -7.98
CA ARG A 467 -21.43 4.42 -6.87
C ARG A 467 -22.16 4.43 -5.54
N ASN A 468 -22.97 5.46 -5.35
CA ASN A 468 -23.71 5.66 -4.11
C ASN A 468 -25.14 5.15 -4.27
N GLY A 469 -25.67 4.53 -3.23
CA GLY A 469 -27.04 4.02 -3.27
C GLY A 469 -27.20 2.72 -4.05
N ILE A 470 -26.13 1.98 -4.32
CA ILE A 470 -26.17 0.69 -5.01
C ILE A 470 -25.81 -0.42 -4.03
N ILE A 471 -26.61 -1.49 -4.06
CA ILE A 471 -26.33 -2.73 -3.32
C ILE A 471 -26.34 -3.88 -4.34
N VAL A 472 -25.28 -4.67 -4.33
CA VAL A 472 -25.14 -5.85 -5.21
C VAL A 472 -25.05 -7.09 -4.35
N ALA A 473 -25.91 -8.08 -4.61
CA ALA A 473 -25.85 -9.36 -3.93
C ALA A 473 -25.87 -10.52 -4.93
N THR A 474 -25.20 -11.62 -4.58
CA THR A 474 -25.13 -12.82 -5.43
C THR A 474 -26.40 -13.65 -5.27
N VAL A 475 -26.83 -14.27 -6.35
CA VAL A 475 -27.92 -15.24 -6.38
C VAL A 475 -27.45 -16.50 -7.14
N ALA A 476 -27.89 -17.68 -6.69
CA ALA A 476 -27.41 -18.94 -7.26
C ALA A 476 -28.14 -19.30 -8.58
N ASN A 477 -29.39 -18.91 -8.73
CA ASN A 477 -30.22 -19.29 -9.87
C ASN A 477 -31.43 -18.35 -10.06
N VAL A 478 -32.14 -18.51 -11.16
CA VAL A 478 -33.29 -17.67 -11.50
C VAL A 478 -34.47 -17.78 -10.51
N GLY A 479 -34.65 -18.93 -9.89
CA GLY A 479 -35.69 -19.13 -8.87
C GLY A 479 -35.44 -18.29 -7.62
N GLU A 480 -34.20 -18.32 -7.15
CA GLU A 480 -33.73 -17.50 -6.03
C GLU A 480 -33.78 -16.00 -6.37
N PHE A 481 -33.33 -15.61 -7.57
CA PHE A 481 -33.44 -14.24 -8.07
C PHE A 481 -34.88 -13.74 -8.04
N ASN A 482 -35.82 -14.49 -8.59
CA ASN A 482 -37.23 -14.09 -8.65
C ASN A 482 -37.88 -14.00 -7.29
N ALA A 483 -37.64 -14.98 -6.40
CA ALA A 483 -38.15 -14.96 -5.03
C ALA A 483 -37.62 -13.74 -4.27
N TYR A 484 -36.31 -13.46 -4.40
CA TYR A 484 -35.68 -12.33 -3.74
C TYR A 484 -36.15 -11.00 -4.30
N ARG A 485 -36.18 -10.85 -5.62
CA ARG A 485 -36.69 -9.65 -6.30
C ARG A 485 -38.13 -9.33 -5.85
N ASN A 486 -39.04 -10.34 -5.85
CA ASN A 486 -40.43 -10.13 -5.46
C ASN A 486 -40.57 -9.68 -4.00
N ALA A 487 -39.77 -10.23 -3.10
CA ALA A 487 -39.77 -9.81 -1.69
C ALA A 487 -39.21 -8.38 -1.53
N LEU A 488 -38.14 -8.03 -2.27
CA LEU A 488 -37.53 -6.70 -2.22
C LEU A 488 -38.43 -5.59 -2.80
N MET A 489 -39.27 -5.90 -3.79
CA MET A 489 -40.24 -4.95 -4.36
C MET A 489 -41.26 -4.41 -3.34
N MET A 490 -41.41 -5.07 -2.20
CA MET A 490 -42.29 -4.61 -1.11
C MET A 490 -41.71 -3.43 -0.31
N ASN A 491 -40.43 -3.14 -0.45
CA ASN A 491 -39.77 -2.04 0.27
C ASN A 491 -39.84 -0.74 -0.55
N LYS A 492 -40.46 0.29 0.02
CA LYS A 492 -40.66 1.62 -0.62
C LYS A 492 -39.36 2.39 -0.87
N ASN A 493 -38.28 2.06 -0.14
CA ASN A 493 -37.00 2.73 -0.24
C ASN A 493 -36.13 2.17 -1.37
N ILE A 494 -36.59 1.13 -2.07
CA ILE A 494 -35.93 0.57 -3.24
C ILE A 494 -36.47 1.23 -4.49
N ASN A 495 -35.59 1.86 -5.27
CA ASN A 495 -35.95 2.58 -6.48
C ASN A 495 -36.03 1.64 -7.70
N ILE A 496 -34.97 0.87 -7.92
CA ILE A 496 -34.84 -0.03 -9.07
C ILE A 496 -34.19 -1.35 -8.60
N ILE A 497 -34.68 -2.44 -9.15
CA ILE A 497 -34.06 -3.77 -9.00
C ILE A 497 -33.73 -4.30 -10.38
N ALA A 498 -32.44 -4.55 -10.62
CA ALA A 498 -31.94 -5.11 -11.86
C ALA A 498 -31.30 -6.49 -11.61
N GLY A 499 -31.27 -7.31 -12.66
CA GLY A 499 -30.51 -8.54 -12.68
C GLY A 499 -29.27 -8.42 -13.56
N SER A 500 -28.21 -9.12 -13.23
CA SER A 500 -27.03 -9.23 -14.10
C SER A 500 -26.29 -10.54 -13.87
N LYS A 501 -25.46 -10.91 -14.82
CA LYS A 501 -24.49 -11.97 -14.64
C LYS A 501 -23.17 -11.41 -14.12
N ASP A 502 -22.78 -10.25 -14.59
CA ASP A 502 -21.56 -9.56 -14.27
C ASP A 502 -21.86 -8.16 -13.71
N HIS A 503 -20.84 -7.46 -13.19
CA HIS A 503 -20.99 -6.13 -12.63
C HIS A 503 -19.80 -5.24 -12.99
N VAL A 504 -20.06 -3.99 -13.37
CA VAL A 504 -19.05 -3.06 -13.93
C VAL A 504 -17.87 -2.78 -13.02
N SER A 505 -17.99 -2.91 -11.69
CA SER A 505 -16.91 -2.61 -10.75
C SER A 505 -16.27 -3.84 -10.09
N ASP A 506 -16.81 -5.05 -10.32
CA ASP A 506 -16.38 -6.23 -9.54
C ASP A 506 -16.17 -7.48 -10.42
N LYS A 507 -16.98 -7.65 -11.43
CA LYS A 507 -16.99 -8.87 -12.25
C LYS A 507 -17.21 -8.58 -13.72
N TYR A 508 -16.16 -8.71 -14.50
CA TYR A 508 -16.19 -8.62 -15.96
C TYR A 508 -15.15 -9.59 -16.53
N TYR A 509 -15.22 -9.86 -17.83
CA TYR A 509 -14.24 -10.70 -18.51
C TYR A 509 -13.71 -10.01 -19.76
N LYS A 510 -12.51 -10.39 -20.20
CA LYS A 510 -11.85 -9.84 -21.38
C LYS A 510 -11.83 -10.86 -22.48
N GLN A 511 -12.29 -10.44 -23.66
CA GLN A 511 -12.21 -11.28 -24.86
C GLN A 511 -11.93 -10.42 -26.09
N PRO A 512 -11.32 -11.04 -27.14
CA PRO A 512 -11.12 -10.38 -28.41
C PRO A 512 -12.46 -10.14 -29.12
N VAL A 513 -12.60 -8.95 -29.68
CA VAL A 513 -13.70 -8.55 -30.55
C VAL A 513 -13.10 -7.96 -31.82
N LYS A 514 -13.64 -8.35 -32.98
CA LYS A 514 -13.22 -7.85 -34.31
C LYS A 514 -14.22 -6.89 -34.86
N PHE A 515 -13.74 -5.79 -35.40
CA PHE A 515 -14.47 -4.87 -36.24
C PHE A 515 -13.67 -4.67 -37.52
N GLU A 516 -14.22 -5.11 -38.65
CA GLU A 516 -13.52 -5.15 -39.94
C GLU A 516 -12.18 -5.91 -39.85
N ALA A 517 -11.07 -5.22 -40.11
CA ALA A 517 -9.70 -5.76 -39.98
C ALA A 517 -9.07 -5.54 -38.59
N THR A 518 -9.74 -4.79 -37.71
CA THR A 518 -9.20 -4.42 -36.39
C THR A 518 -9.75 -5.36 -35.32
N GLU A 519 -8.86 -5.85 -34.47
CA GLU A 519 -9.20 -6.71 -33.34
C GLU A 519 -8.60 -6.14 -32.07
N HIS A 520 -9.40 -6.01 -31.00
CA HIS A 520 -8.95 -5.56 -29.69
C HIS A 520 -9.53 -6.41 -28.57
N GLN A 521 -8.79 -6.48 -27.44
CA GLN A 521 -9.32 -6.99 -26.19
C GLN A 521 -10.37 -6.00 -25.64
N VAL A 522 -11.55 -6.51 -25.37
CA VAL A 522 -12.70 -5.73 -24.90
C VAL A 522 -13.14 -6.27 -23.55
N GLU A 523 -13.42 -5.38 -22.62
CA GLU A 523 -14.03 -5.72 -21.34
C GLU A 523 -15.53 -5.92 -21.54
N ILE A 524 -15.99 -7.13 -21.24
CA ILE A 524 -17.36 -7.53 -21.47
C ILE A 524 -18.10 -7.67 -20.14
N VAL A 525 -19.25 -7.04 -20.05
CA VAL A 525 -20.14 -7.11 -18.88
C VAL A 525 -21.50 -7.63 -19.34
N ASP A 526 -21.91 -8.78 -18.85
CA ASP A 526 -23.20 -9.39 -19.16
C ASP A 526 -24.27 -8.83 -18.19
N VAL A 527 -25.16 -7.99 -18.72
CA VAL A 527 -26.16 -7.23 -17.96
C VAL A 527 -27.58 -7.64 -18.33
N GLY A 528 -28.50 -7.47 -17.42
CA GLY A 528 -29.90 -7.79 -17.64
C GLY A 528 -30.83 -6.57 -17.65
N ASP A 529 -32.11 -6.84 -17.41
CA ASP A 529 -33.15 -5.82 -17.39
C ASP A 529 -32.86 -4.71 -16.38
N ASP A 530 -33.16 -3.47 -16.80
CA ASP A 530 -33.04 -2.25 -15.98
C ASP A 530 -31.63 -1.96 -15.40
N TYR A 531 -30.59 -2.69 -15.85
CA TYR A 531 -29.24 -2.52 -15.30
C TYR A 531 -28.68 -1.13 -15.57
N LEU A 532 -28.82 -0.60 -16.79
CA LEU A 532 -28.34 0.76 -17.12
C LEU A 532 -29.00 1.80 -16.24
N LYS A 533 -30.31 1.66 -15.99
CA LYS A 533 -31.06 2.59 -15.13
C LYS A 533 -30.68 2.46 -13.67
N ALA A 534 -30.51 1.22 -13.18
CA ALA A 534 -30.10 0.98 -11.80
C ALA A 534 -28.71 1.55 -11.51
N MET A 535 -27.80 1.43 -12.49
CA MET A 535 -26.42 1.91 -12.40
C MET A 535 -26.22 3.35 -12.91
N ASP A 536 -27.28 4.04 -13.33
CA ASP A 536 -27.20 5.40 -13.91
C ASP A 536 -26.15 5.51 -15.02
N ILE A 537 -26.04 4.47 -15.86
CA ILE A 537 -25.14 4.48 -17.02
C ILE A 537 -25.82 5.29 -18.12
N LYS A 538 -25.14 6.35 -18.56
CA LYS A 538 -25.70 7.27 -19.55
C LYS A 538 -25.58 6.70 -20.95
N LEU A 539 -26.72 6.57 -21.62
CA LEU A 539 -26.78 6.33 -23.06
C LEU A 539 -26.50 7.65 -23.79
N ILE A 540 -25.49 7.65 -24.65
CA ILE A 540 -25.08 8.81 -25.46
C ILE A 540 -25.78 8.82 -26.78
N ASP A 541 -25.88 7.65 -27.41
CA ASP A 541 -26.52 7.50 -28.72
C ASP A 541 -27.21 6.14 -28.84
N GLY A 542 -28.21 6.03 -29.71
CA GLY A 542 -28.93 4.81 -29.94
C GLY A 542 -30.03 4.49 -28.92
N ARG A 543 -30.16 3.24 -28.53
CA ARG A 543 -31.19 2.74 -27.61
C ARG A 543 -30.63 1.74 -26.59
N ASP A 544 -31.32 1.64 -25.45
CA ASP A 544 -31.13 0.57 -24.46
C ASP A 544 -31.70 -0.78 -24.99
N PHE A 545 -31.35 -1.87 -24.33
CA PHE A 545 -31.87 -3.19 -24.59
C PHE A 545 -33.41 -3.24 -24.40
N LYS A 546 -34.08 -3.97 -25.29
CA LYS A 546 -35.50 -4.24 -25.13
C LYS A 546 -35.72 -5.48 -24.27
N LYS A 547 -36.50 -5.32 -23.22
CA LYS A 547 -36.86 -6.43 -22.34
C LYS A 547 -37.45 -7.60 -23.13
N ASP A 548 -37.05 -8.81 -22.75
CA ASP A 548 -37.49 -10.07 -23.34
C ASP A 548 -37.22 -10.21 -24.85
N SER A 549 -36.41 -9.36 -25.45
CA SER A 549 -36.04 -9.45 -26.85
C SER A 549 -34.99 -10.55 -27.08
N GLU A 550 -35.36 -11.60 -27.76
CA GLU A 550 -34.44 -12.67 -28.15
C GLU A 550 -33.34 -12.19 -29.11
N THR A 551 -33.64 -11.21 -29.95
CA THR A 551 -32.64 -10.59 -30.81
C THR A 551 -31.60 -9.83 -30.01
N ASP A 552 -32.05 -9.05 -29.01
CA ASP A 552 -31.09 -8.29 -28.16
C ASP A 552 -30.23 -9.24 -27.34
N LYS A 553 -30.76 -10.38 -26.85
CA LYS A 553 -29.96 -11.40 -26.15
C LYS A 553 -28.87 -12.04 -26.99
N ARG A 554 -29.12 -12.18 -28.30
CA ARG A 554 -28.23 -12.91 -29.23
C ARG A 554 -27.25 -12.00 -29.97
N GLU A 555 -27.71 -10.83 -30.40
CA GLU A 555 -27.06 -10.06 -31.47
C GLU A 555 -26.79 -8.59 -31.09
N SER A 556 -27.40 -8.04 -30.02
CA SER A 556 -27.28 -6.62 -29.70
C SER A 556 -26.26 -6.37 -28.62
N VAL A 557 -25.49 -5.30 -28.78
CA VAL A 557 -24.51 -4.83 -27.77
C VAL A 557 -24.57 -3.32 -27.62
N LEU A 558 -24.26 -2.86 -26.41
CA LEU A 558 -23.94 -1.46 -26.16
C LEU A 558 -22.42 -1.34 -25.97
N VAL A 559 -21.83 -0.29 -26.50
CA VAL A 559 -20.39 -0.06 -26.44
C VAL A 559 -20.07 1.28 -25.80
N SER A 560 -18.93 1.38 -25.13
CA SER A 560 -18.47 2.66 -24.55
C SER A 560 -17.87 3.59 -25.61
N GLU A 561 -17.78 4.90 -25.32
CA GLU A 561 -17.05 5.86 -26.18
C GLU A 561 -15.60 5.43 -26.42
N ALA A 562 -14.93 4.85 -25.38
CA ALA A 562 -13.58 4.32 -25.51
C ALA A 562 -13.51 3.18 -26.51
N PHE A 563 -14.54 2.34 -26.61
CA PHE A 563 -14.65 1.30 -27.63
C PHE A 563 -14.69 1.92 -29.03
N VAL A 564 -15.59 2.87 -29.28
CA VAL A 564 -15.75 3.55 -30.57
C VAL A 564 -14.42 4.20 -30.99
N LYS A 565 -13.76 4.86 -30.06
CA LYS A 565 -12.46 5.51 -30.29
C LYS A 565 -11.34 4.51 -30.61
N GLN A 566 -11.23 3.43 -29.84
CA GLN A 566 -10.15 2.45 -30.00
C GLN A 566 -10.27 1.64 -31.30
N PHE A 567 -11.50 1.34 -31.72
CA PHE A 567 -11.76 0.66 -32.98
C PHE A 567 -11.72 1.60 -34.20
N GLY A 568 -11.49 2.89 -33.99
CA GLY A 568 -11.37 3.88 -35.07
C GLY A 568 -12.69 4.08 -35.83
N ILE A 569 -13.84 3.88 -35.18
CA ILE A 569 -15.15 4.07 -35.82
C ILE A 569 -15.39 5.58 -35.91
N THR A 570 -15.24 6.14 -37.10
CA THR A 570 -15.33 7.60 -37.35
C THR A 570 -16.71 8.06 -37.81
N ASP A 571 -17.51 7.16 -38.33
CA ASP A 571 -18.89 7.36 -38.75
C ASP A 571 -19.88 6.83 -37.71
N ASP A 572 -21.18 6.86 -38.01
CA ASP A 572 -22.23 6.38 -37.11
C ASP A 572 -21.93 4.94 -36.65
N PRO A 573 -21.72 4.71 -35.36
CA PRO A 573 -21.45 3.40 -34.78
C PRO A 573 -22.67 2.49 -34.75
N LEU A 574 -23.89 3.03 -34.84
CA LEU A 574 -25.12 2.25 -34.75
C LEU A 574 -25.30 1.30 -35.94
N GLY A 575 -25.72 0.07 -35.65
CA GLY A 575 -25.90 -0.97 -36.66
C GLY A 575 -24.61 -1.59 -37.21
N LYS A 576 -23.43 -1.11 -36.79
CA LYS A 576 -22.15 -1.73 -37.18
C LYS A 576 -22.05 -3.13 -36.63
N ARG A 577 -21.52 -4.04 -37.48
CA ARG A 577 -21.32 -5.45 -37.12
C ARG A 577 -19.97 -5.69 -36.49
N LEU A 578 -20.00 -6.36 -35.37
CA LEU A 578 -18.85 -6.86 -34.67
C LEU A 578 -18.78 -8.38 -34.76
N LEU A 579 -17.60 -8.95 -34.72
CA LEU A 579 -17.40 -10.40 -34.66
C LEU A 579 -16.78 -10.75 -33.30
N TRP A 580 -17.47 -11.60 -32.54
CA TRP A 580 -17.04 -12.09 -31.24
C TRP A 580 -16.88 -13.61 -31.30
N LYS A 581 -15.81 -14.14 -30.70
CA LYS A 581 -15.48 -15.57 -30.75
C LYS A 581 -15.40 -16.13 -32.14
N ASP A 582 -14.89 -15.35 -33.11
CA ASP A 582 -14.72 -15.68 -34.53
C ASP A 582 -15.98 -16.12 -35.29
N SER A 583 -17.09 -16.34 -34.61
CA SER A 583 -18.34 -16.85 -35.22
C SER A 583 -19.61 -16.08 -34.85
N VAL A 584 -19.64 -15.40 -33.71
CA VAL A 584 -20.85 -14.72 -33.23
C VAL A 584 -20.89 -13.29 -33.76
N GLN A 585 -21.91 -12.98 -34.54
CA GLN A 585 -22.15 -11.64 -35.07
C GLN A 585 -22.95 -10.82 -34.06
N LEU A 586 -22.43 -9.64 -33.72
CA LEU A 586 -23.04 -8.68 -32.78
C LEU A 586 -23.24 -7.36 -33.49
N TYR A 587 -24.29 -6.62 -33.15
CA TYR A 587 -24.61 -5.32 -33.72
C TYR A 587 -24.66 -4.25 -32.61
N ILE A 588 -24.00 -3.13 -32.83
CA ILE A 588 -24.05 -1.99 -31.92
C ILE A 588 -25.45 -1.36 -32.01
N VAL A 589 -26.19 -1.37 -30.90
CA VAL A 589 -27.52 -0.75 -30.81
C VAL A 589 -27.53 0.54 -30.00
N GLY A 590 -26.46 0.83 -29.32
CA GLY A 590 -26.26 2.10 -28.61
C GLY A 590 -24.85 2.28 -28.14
N VAL A 591 -24.52 3.53 -27.84
CA VAL A 591 -23.24 3.98 -27.26
C VAL A 591 -23.49 4.55 -25.88
N VAL A 592 -22.73 4.07 -24.88
CA VAL A 592 -22.79 4.55 -23.51
C VAL A 592 -21.54 5.37 -23.15
N SER A 593 -21.65 6.20 -22.10
CA SER A 593 -20.49 6.91 -21.56
C SER A 593 -19.38 5.94 -21.16
N ASN A 594 -18.15 6.44 -21.09
CA ASN A 594 -17.02 5.63 -20.63
C ASN A 594 -17.29 5.07 -19.23
N ILE A 595 -17.02 3.78 -19.07
CA ILE A 595 -17.14 3.04 -17.81
C ILE A 595 -15.74 2.68 -17.35
N LEU A 596 -15.33 3.14 -16.17
CA LEU A 596 -14.03 2.84 -15.59
C LEU A 596 -14.13 1.59 -14.70
N THR A 597 -14.10 0.44 -15.30
CA THR A 597 -14.21 -0.87 -14.64
C THR A 597 -13.09 -1.13 -13.64
N ASP A 598 -11.86 -0.74 -13.97
CA ASP A 598 -10.69 -0.77 -13.10
C ASP A 598 -10.56 0.50 -12.21
N GLY A 599 -11.62 1.35 -12.13
CA GLY A 599 -11.61 2.55 -11.31
C GLY A 599 -10.53 3.57 -11.72
N PHE A 600 -9.72 4.02 -10.75
CA PHE A 600 -8.69 5.05 -10.97
C PHE A 600 -7.34 4.49 -11.43
N TRP A 601 -7.20 3.16 -11.51
CA TRP A 601 -5.91 2.49 -11.69
C TRP A 601 -5.44 2.42 -13.13
N LYS A 602 -6.38 2.43 -14.09
CA LYS A 602 -6.10 2.28 -15.51
C LYS A 602 -6.94 3.24 -16.35
N ALA A 603 -6.43 3.55 -17.54
CA ALA A 603 -7.17 4.31 -18.54
C ALA A 603 -8.46 3.57 -18.96
N ALA A 604 -9.47 4.34 -19.37
CA ALA A 604 -10.75 3.77 -19.83
C ALA A 604 -10.51 2.74 -20.94
N ALA A 605 -10.82 1.49 -20.64
CA ALA A 605 -10.77 0.39 -21.61
C ALA A 605 -12.02 0.40 -22.52
N PRO A 606 -11.96 -0.25 -23.68
CA PRO A 606 -13.15 -0.51 -24.48
C PRO A 606 -14.07 -1.46 -23.72
N VAL A 607 -15.26 -1.01 -23.38
CA VAL A 607 -16.29 -1.80 -22.69
C VAL A 607 -17.41 -2.14 -23.65
N MET A 608 -17.88 -3.38 -23.59
CA MET A 608 -19.05 -3.87 -24.29
C MET A 608 -20.03 -4.46 -23.29
N LEU A 609 -21.24 -3.93 -23.23
CA LEU A 609 -22.33 -4.50 -22.46
C LEU A 609 -23.13 -5.44 -23.34
N ARG A 610 -23.39 -6.66 -22.85
CA ARG A 610 -24.21 -7.65 -23.51
C ARG A 610 -25.46 -7.91 -22.71
N TYR A 611 -26.59 -8.10 -23.43
CA TYR A 611 -27.83 -8.41 -22.75
C TYR A 611 -27.97 -9.92 -22.51
N VAL A 612 -28.26 -10.29 -21.27
CA VAL A 612 -28.50 -11.67 -20.83
C VAL A 612 -29.87 -11.81 -20.18
N GLY A 613 -30.49 -12.97 -20.36
CA GLY A 613 -31.80 -13.25 -19.76
C GLY A 613 -31.69 -13.71 -18.29
N PRO A 614 -32.84 -13.76 -17.57
CA PRO A 614 -32.88 -14.09 -16.15
C PRO A 614 -32.29 -15.44 -15.78
N GLN A 615 -32.22 -16.40 -16.72
CA GLN A 615 -31.61 -17.72 -16.51
C GLN A 615 -30.11 -17.66 -16.27
N GLN A 616 -29.47 -16.56 -16.66
CA GLN A 616 -28.03 -16.35 -16.53
C GLN A 616 -27.66 -15.38 -15.40
N TYR A 617 -28.64 -14.84 -14.67
CA TYR A 617 -28.36 -13.92 -13.59
C TYR A 617 -27.67 -14.62 -12.42
N THR A 618 -26.54 -14.07 -12.02
CA THR A 618 -25.79 -14.47 -10.82
C THR A 618 -25.80 -13.37 -9.76
N GLN A 619 -26.36 -12.19 -10.11
CA GLN A 619 -26.38 -11.04 -9.22
C GLN A 619 -27.74 -10.32 -9.31
N ILE A 620 -28.13 -9.75 -8.19
CA ILE A 620 -29.21 -8.77 -8.07
C ILE A 620 -28.61 -7.42 -7.69
N VAL A 621 -28.95 -6.39 -8.45
CA VAL A 621 -28.50 -5.02 -8.27
C VAL A 621 -29.67 -4.17 -7.83
N VAL A 622 -29.56 -3.55 -6.68
CA VAL A 622 -30.59 -2.74 -6.05
C VAL A 622 -30.11 -1.30 -5.96
N SER A 623 -30.91 -0.39 -6.55
CA SER A 623 -30.68 1.05 -6.43
C SER A 623 -31.62 1.64 -5.38
N THR A 624 -31.06 2.46 -4.49
CA THR A 624 -31.77 3.20 -3.44
C THR A 624 -31.17 4.60 -3.28
N SER A 625 -31.83 5.47 -2.53
CA SER A 625 -31.19 6.75 -2.16
C SER A 625 -30.05 6.51 -1.16
N PRO A 626 -28.96 7.29 -1.22
CA PRO A 626 -27.82 7.11 -0.32
C PRO A 626 -28.17 7.14 1.17
N GLU A 627 -29.21 7.87 1.52
CA GLU A 627 -29.71 8.02 2.89
C GLU A 627 -30.32 6.73 3.44
N ASN A 628 -30.96 5.93 2.56
CA ASN A 628 -31.64 4.69 2.90
C ASN A 628 -30.75 3.45 2.73
N LEU A 629 -29.51 3.63 2.29
CA LEU A 629 -28.62 2.54 1.88
C LEU A 629 -28.43 1.46 2.96
N LEU A 630 -28.18 1.86 4.19
CA LEU A 630 -27.98 0.93 5.32
C LEU A 630 -29.28 0.20 5.69
N GLU A 631 -30.40 0.94 5.76
CA GLU A 631 -31.71 0.37 6.06
C GLU A 631 -32.12 -0.66 4.99
N VAL A 632 -31.93 -0.33 3.71
CA VAL A 632 -32.23 -1.23 2.61
C VAL A 632 -31.30 -2.45 2.63
N ASN A 633 -30.01 -2.27 2.94
CA ASN A 633 -29.09 -3.39 3.06
C ASN A 633 -29.49 -4.34 4.20
N ASP A 634 -29.88 -3.82 5.35
CA ASP A 634 -30.35 -4.64 6.48
C ASP A 634 -31.67 -5.38 6.13
N TYR A 635 -32.58 -4.69 5.44
CA TYR A 635 -33.81 -5.32 4.93
C TYR A 635 -33.48 -6.44 3.92
N MET A 636 -32.54 -6.22 3.02
CA MET A 636 -32.05 -7.21 2.07
C MET A 636 -31.48 -8.42 2.80
N LYS A 637 -30.66 -8.21 3.82
CA LYS A 637 -30.06 -9.26 4.64
C LYS A 637 -31.10 -10.13 5.37
N GLU A 638 -32.08 -9.49 6.03
CA GLU A 638 -33.14 -10.18 6.71
C GLU A 638 -34.07 -10.96 5.74
N THR A 639 -34.33 -10.38 4.58
CA THR A 639 -35.11 -11.04 3.51
C THR A 639 -34.38 -12.25 2.95
N TRP A 640 -33.04 -12.09 2.71
CA TRP A 640 -32.18 -13.17 2.24
C TRP A 640 -32.19 -14.37 3.17
N LYS A 641 -32.07 -14.13 4.48
CA LYS A 641 -32.08 -15.17 5.51
C LYS A 641 -33.36 -16.01 5.47
N LYS A 642 -34.49 -15.44 5.03
CA LYS A 642 -35.76 -16.16 4.89
C LYS A 642 -35.82 -16.97 3.60
N ILE A 643 -35.20 -16.47 2.52
CA ILE A 643 -35.28 -17.10 1.20
C ILE A 643 -34.20 -18.19 1.07
N SER A 644 -33.00 -17.90 1.51
CA SER A 644 -31.84 -18.79 1.38
C SER A 644 -31.11 -18.93 2.72
N PRO A 645 -31.69 -19.63 3.70
CA PRO A 645 -31.16 -19.74 5.07
C PRO A 645 -29.80 -20.48 5.12
N ASN A 646 -29.45 -21.20 4.07
CA ASN A 646 -28.24 -21.99 3.98
C ASN A 646 -27.08 -21.25 3.29
N THR A 647 -27.32 -20.05 2.80
CA THR A 647 -26.29 -19.24 2.13
C THR A 647 -26.08 -17.91 2.80
N LEU A 648 -24.84 -17.49 2.88
CA LEU A 648 -24.50 -16.21 3.48
C LEU A 648 -25.02 -15.07 2.58
N TYR A 649 -25.53 -14.03 3.21
CA TYR A 649 -25.82 -12.79 2.52
C TYR A 649 -24.54 -12.15 2.00
N SER A 650 -24.45 -11.96 0.70
CA SER A 650 -23.26 -11.45 0.01
C SER A 650 -23.37 -9.96 -0.39
N GLY A 651 -24.39 -9.25 0.13
CA GLY A 651 -24.66 -7.88 -0.26
C GLY A 651 -23.49 -6.94 0.01
N LYS A 652 -23.02 -6.26 -1.06
CA LYS A 652 -21.98 -5.24 -1.05
C LYS A 652 -22.61 -3.92 -1.47
N TYR A 653 -22.40 -2.88 -0.69
CA TYR A 653 -22.88 -1.52 -0.98
C TYR A 653 -21.74 -0.50 -1.12
N THR A 654 -20.51 -0.97 -1.10
CA THR A 654 -19.33 -0.16 -1.33
C THR A 654 -18.63 -0.64 -2.59
N ASP A 655 -18.39 0.26 -3.51
CA ASP A 655 -17.57 -0.02 -4.68
C ASP A 655 -16.14 -0.34 -4.24
N GLY A 656 -15.64 -1.52 -4.60
CA GLY A 656 -14.33 -2.02 -4.18
C GLY A 656 -13.17 -1.13 -4.65
N ASN A 657 -13.25 -0.62 -5.89
CA ASN A 657 -12.24 0.28 -6.44
C ASN A 657 -12.23 1.61 -5.69
N MET A 658 -13.40 2.15 -5.38
CA MET A 658 -13.52 3.39 -4.62
C MET A 658 -13.04 3.22 -3.18
N TYR A 659 -13.39 2.11 -2.53
CA TYR A 659 -12.92 1.80 -1.18
C TYR A 659 -11.40 1.72 -1.11
N ALA A 660 -10.78 1.00 -2.06
CA ALA A 660 -9.32 0.89 -2.13
C ALA A 660 -8.64 2.26 -2.37
N ALA A 661 -9.17 3.07 -3.29
CA ALA A 661 -8.66 4.41 -3.56
C ALA A 661 -8.79 5.33 -2.33
N GLN A 662 -9.93 5.32 -1.65
CA GLN A 662 -10.15 6.09 -0.42
C GLN A 662 -9.24 5.64 0.71
N MET A 663 -9.03 4.33 0.87
CA MET A 663 -8.12 3.78 1.88
C MET A 663 -6.70 4.27 1.64
N ILE A 664 -6.18 4.20 0.42
CA ILE A 664 -4.84 4.68 0.08
C ILE A 664 -4.71 6.18 0.31
N ASN A 665 -5.65 7.00 -0.17
CA ASN A 665 -5.63 8.44 0.05
C ASN A 665 -5.67 8.78 1.55
N THR A 666 -6.55 8.16 2.32
CA THR A 666 -6.69 8.40 3.76
C THR A 666 -5.41 8.03 4.51
N ASN A 667 -4.81 6.90 4.18
CA ASN A 667 -3.57 6.45 4.81
C ASN A 667 -2.39 7.33 4.41
N ALA A 668 -2.31 7.74 3.15
CA ALA A 668 -1.32 8.71 2.69
C ALA A 668 -1.46 10.05 3.43
N VAL A 669 -2.67 10.58 3.58
CA VAL A 669 -2.94 11.80 4.36
C VAL A 669 -2.50 11.66 5.81
N ARG A 670 -2.78 10.53 6.46
CA ARG A 670 -2.34 10.26 7.85
C ARG A 670 -0.82 10.22 7.96
N ILE A 671 -0.16 9.51 7.05
CA ILE A 671 1.31 9.38 7.03
C ILE A 671 1.96 10.74 6.73
N PHE A 672 1.62 11.38 5.62
CA PHE A 672 2.23 12.66 5.24
C PHE A 672 1.83 13.80 6.18
N GLY A 673 0.63 13.78 6.74
CA GLY A 673 0.18 14.70 7.78
C GLY A 673 1.05 14.58 9.04
N PHE A 674 1.26 13.37 9.54
CA PHE A 674 2.16 13.10 10.66
C PHE A 674 3.60 13.56 10.36
N LEU A 675 4.15 13.16 9.22
CA LEU A 675 5.51 13.52 8.79
C LEU A 675 5.64 15.04 8.61
N GLY A 676 4.64 15.69 8.00
CA GLY A 676 4.61 17.14 7.79
C GLY A 676 4.60 17.93 9.11
N VAL A 677 3.79 17.50 10.08
CA VAL A 677 3.76 18.12 11.43
C VAL A 677 5.10 17.97 12.12
N ILE A 678 5.69 16.77 12.13
CA ILE A 678 7.00 16.53 12.75
C ILE A 678 8.09 17.35 12.06
N ALA A 679 8.13 17.33 10.73
CA ALA A 679 9.10 18.10 9.95
C ALA A 679 8.96 19.62 10.22
N ALA A 680 7.75 20.15 10.29
CA ALA A 680 7.48 21.55 10.61
C ALA A 680 7.94 21.90 12.05
N LEU A 681 7.65 21.07 13.04
CA LEU A 681 8.10 21.26 14.43
C LEU A 681 9.63 21.23 14.55
N MET A 682 10.28 20.28 13.86
CA MET A 682 11.75 20.18 13.86
C MET A 682 12.39 21.38 13.17
N SER A 683 11.80 21.84 12.04
CA SER A 683 12.27 23.04 11.35
C SER A 683 12.07 24.30 12.19
N ALA A 684 10.96 24.43 12.87
CA ALA A 684 10.67 25.54 13.79
C ALA A 684 11.67 25.57 14.96
N THR A 685 11.98 24.41 15.57
CA THR A 685 12.93 24.33 16.68
C THR A 685 14.37 24.62 16.25
N GLY A 686 14.79 24.14 15.08
CA GLY A 686 16.09 24.45 14.48
C GLY A 686 16.25 25.94 14.20
N LEU A 687 15.23 26.54 13.59
CA LEU A 687 15.18 27.97 13.32
C LEU A 687 15.22 28.80 14.62
N PHE A 688 14.43 28.41 15.62
CA PHE A 688 14.42 29.07 16.93
C PHE A 688 15.80 29.04 17.60
N ALA A 689 16.50 27.91 17.58
CA ALA A 689 17.82 27.78 18.11
C ALA A 689 18.83 28.72 17.46
N LEU A 690 18.80 28.79 16.10
CA LEU A 690 19.70 29.64 15.35
C LEU A 690 19.37 31.12 15.46
N VAL A 691 18.12 31.51 15.45
CA VAL A 691 17.68 32.90 15.70
C VAL A 691 18.11 33.34 17.07
N SER A 692 17.96 32.50 18.11
CA SER A 692 18.41 32.79 19.48
C SER A 692 19.91 33.04 19.53
N LEU A 693 20.71 32.24 18.80
CA LEU A 693 22.16 32.42 18.74
C LEU A 693 22.54 33.71 17.96
N ASN A 694 21.91 33.97 16.83
CA ASN A 694 22.17 35.17 16.02
C ASN A 694 21.85 36.46 16.82
N ILE A 695 20.74 36.46 17.57
CA ILE A 695 20.39 37.54 18.47
C ILE A 695 21.46 37.76 19.55
N LEU A 696 21.90 36.69 20.24
CA LEU A 696 22.92 36.79 21.28
C LEU A 696 24.22 37.45 20.76
N GLN A 697 24.58 37.21 19.50
CA GLN A 697 25.77 37.79 18.88
C GLN A 697 25.61 39.24 18.46
N LYS A 698 24.39 39.57 17.99
CA LYS A 698 24.05 40.94 17.55
C LYS A 698 23.54 41.83 18.69
N LEU A 699 23.52 41.35 19.95
CA LEU A 699 23.00 42.11 21.09
C LEU A 699 23.61 43.51 21.23
N LYS A 700 24.96 43.62 21.12
CA LYS A 700 25.63 44.91 21.15
C LYS A 700 25.22 45.81 19.97
N GLU A 701 25.17 45.26 18.75
CA GLU A 701 24.75 46.01 17.56
C GLU A 701 23.28 46.47 17.68
N ILE A 702 22.41 45.60 18.18
CA ILE A 702 21.02 45.91 18.48
C ILE A 702 20.89 47.00 19.55
N GLY A 703 21.68 46.89 20.62
CA GLY A 703 21.74 47.88 21.68
C GLY A 703 22.17 49.28 21.20
N VAL A 704 23.25 49.34 20.40
CA VAL A 704 23.75 50.57 19.80
C VAL A 704 22.70 51.18 18.83
N ARG A 705 22.12 50.37 17.96
CA ARG A 705 21.08 50.84 17.01
C ARG A 705 19.84 51.38 17.77
N LYS A 706 19.49 50.76 18.88
CA LYS A 706 18.37 51.20 19.73
C LYS A 706 18.64 52.52 20.43
N VAL A 707 19.88 52.71 20.94
CA VAL A 707 20.31 53.97 21.53
C VAL A 707 20.33 55.07 20.46
N LEU A 708 20.64 54.76 19.20
CA LEU A 708 20.60 55.65 18.06
C LEU A 708 19.21 55.87 17.48
N GLY A 709 18.15 55.38 18.12
CA GLY A 709 16.73 55.67 17.77
C GLY A 709 16.12 54.68 16.76
N ALA A 710 16.72 53.53 16.50
CA ALA A 710 16.15 52.51 15.58
C ALA A 710 14.83 51.95 16.20
N SER A 711 13.74 51.94 15.39
CA SER A 711 12.48 51.37 15.76
C SER A 711 12.57 49.84 15.95
N ALA A 712 11.68 49.26 16.77
CA ALA A 712 11.59 47.81 16.93
C ALA A 712 11.39 47.09 15.58
N ALA A 713 10.62 47.68 14.66
CA ALA A 713 10.38 47.14 13.32
C ALA A 713 11.65 47.03 12.48
N ASN A 714 12.54 48.05 12.56
CA ASN A 714 13.83 48.03 11.85
C ASN A 714 14.76 46.93 12.40
N ILE A 715 14.78 46.74 13.72
CA ILE A 715 15.55 45.67 14.35
C ILE A 715 15.06 44.29 13.90
N VAL A 716 13.75 44.06 13.95
CA VAL A 716 13.10 42.85 13.48
C VAL A 716 13.44 42.58 12.01
N ARG A 717 13.34 43.59 11.15
CA ARG A 717 13.66 43.46 9.71
C ARG A 717 15.11 43.00 9.49
N VAL A 718 16.08 43.62 10.17
CA VAL A 718 17.51 43.28 10.03
C VAL A 718 17.82 41.85 10.51
N ILE A 719 17.17 41.39 11.60
CA ILE A 719 17.37 40.03 12.10
C ILE A 719 16.73 39.00 11.15
N ASN A 720 15.54 39.30 10.63
CA ASN A 720 14.75 38.35 9.85
C ASN A 720 15.18 38.27 8.38
N ALA A 721 15.80 39.31 7.81
CA ALA A 721 16.15 39.36 6.38
C ALA A 721 16.97 38.16 5.92
N GLU A 722 17.92 37.68 6.75
CA GLU A 722 18.76 36.54 6.45
C GLU A 722 17.96 35.23 6.40
N PHE A 723 17.00 35.05 7.31
CA PHE A 723 16.15 33.85 7.37
C PHE A 723 15.12 33.84 6.24
N MET A 724 14.64 35.04 5.82
CA MET A 724 13.73 35.16 4.66
C MET A 724 14.39 34.69 3.36
N VAL A 725 15.67 34.99 3.15
CA VAL A 725 16.43 34.48 1.99
C VAL A 725 16.54 32.96 2.03
N ILE A 726 16.85 32.37 3.21
CA ILE A 726 16.93 30.90 3.38
C ILE A 726 15.56 30.28 3.04
N LEU A 727 14.47 30.85 3.55
CA LEU A 727 13.12 30.37 3.29
C LEU A 727 12.73 30.45 1.81
N LEU A 728 13.09 31.53 1.12
CA LEU A 728 12.84 31.68 -0.32
C LEU A 728 13.59 30.61 -1.12
N VAL A 729 14.88 30.41 -0.84
CA VAL A 729 15.67 29.36 -1.51
C VAL A 729 15.11 27.95 -1.19
N ALA A 730 14.73 27.71 0.08
CA ALA A 730 14.12 26.46 0.50
C ALA A 730 12.76 26.24 -0.16
N SER A 731 11.97 27.31 -0.38
CA SER A 731 10.67 27.24 -1.06
C SER A 731 10.80 26.86 -2.52
N VAL A 732 11.82 27.37 -3.20
CA VAL A 732 12.10 26.99 -4.59
C VAL A 732 12.55 25.52 -4.65
N LEU A 733 13.54 25.13 -3.86
CA LEU A 733 14.06 23.76 -3.87
C LEU A 733 13.01 22.75 -3.39
N GLY A 734 12.37 23.03 -2.26
CA GLY A 734 11.35 22.15 -1.69
C GLY A 734 10.05 22.13 -2.50
N GLY A 735 9.71 23.27 -3.15
CA GLY A 735 8.59 23.33 -4.08
C GLY A 735 8.80 22.48 -5.31
N LEU A 736 9.98 22.57 -5.93
CA LEU A 736 10.35 21.73 -7.09
C LEU A 736 10.40 20.24 -6.70
N LEU A 737 11.13 19.91 -5.62
CA LEU A 737 11.21 18.53 -5.15
C LEU A 737 9.82 17.97 -4.78
N GLY A 738 9.02 18.75 -4.04
CA GLY A 738 7.68 18.36 -3.64
C GLY A 738 6.75 18.18 -4.83
N TYR A 739 6.83 19.04 -5.83
CA TYR A 739 6.08 18.91 -7.08
C TYR A 739 6.42 17.59 -7.78
N PHE A 740 7.69 17.41 -8.15
CA PHE A 740 8.12 16.24 -8.93
C PHE A 740 7.95 14.92 -8.18
N MET A 741 8.31 14.85 -6.90
CA MET A 741 8.19 13.61 -6.13
C MET A 741 6.73 13.23 -5.88
N THR A 742 5.89 14.19 -5.51
CA THR A 742 4.49 13.92 -5.22
C THR A 742 3.74 13.52 -6.49
N ASP A 743 3.99 14.23 -7.60
CA ASP A 743 3.37 13.92 -8.89
C ASP A 743 3.77 12.51 -9.37
N LYS A 744 5.07 12.18 -9.31
CA LYS A 744 5.56 10.83 -9.64
C LYS A 744 5.02 9.74 -8.72
N MET A 745 4.82 10.02 -7.44
CA MET A 745 4.21 9.06 -6.51
C MET A 745 2.74 8.82 -6.85
N MET A 746 1.99 9.85 -7.23
CA MET A 746 0.60 9.72 -7.65
C MET A 746 0.47 9.00 -8.98
N ASP A 747 1.29 9.37 -9.97
CA ASP A 747 1.39 8.75 -11.29
C ASP A 747 1.71 7.24 -11.21
N ALA A 748 2.56 6.84 -10.24
CA ALA A 748 2.88 5.44 -9.99
C ALA A 748 1.75 4.63 -9.35
N ILE A 749 0.71 5.29 -8.83
CA ILE A 749 -0.42 4.65 -8.14
C ILE A 749 -1.67 4.69 -9.02
N TRP A 750 -1.98 5.84 -9.66
CA TRP A 750 -3.23 6.07 -10.36
C TRP A 750 -3.02 6.65 -11.76
N GLU A 751 -3.83 6.21 -12.68
CA GLU A 751 -4.00 6.85 -13.99
C GLU A 751 -4.82 8.14 -13.86
N TYR A 752 -5.87 8.13 -13.01
CA TYR A 752 -6.74 9.28 -12.77
C TYR A 752 -6.51 9.87 -11.39
N TYR A 753 -5.75 10.97 -11.34
CA TYR A 753 -5.47 11.72 -10.12
C TYR A 753 -5.44 13.24 -10.40
N LEU A 754 -5.50 14.03 -9.33
CA LEU A 754 -5.38 15.48 -9.42
C LEU A 754 -3.90 15.88 -9.37
N PRO A 755 -3.30 16.38 -10.47
CA PRO A 755 -1.91 16.80 -10.47
C PRO A 755 -1.65 17.93 -9.47
N VAL A 756 -0.42 17.98 -8.95
CA VAL A 756 0.00 19.09 -8.10
C VAL A 756 0.03 20.37 -8.93
N ASN A 757 -0.69 21.40 -8.50
CA ASN A 757 -0.80 22.65 -9.21
C ASN A 757 -0.18 23.84 -8.42
N PHE A 758 -0.04 24.99 -9.05
CA PHE A 758 0.51 26.19 -8.44
C PHE A 758 -0.27 26.68 -7.21
N MET A 759 -1.58 26.44 -7.15
CA MET A 759 -2.40 26.76 -5.99
C MET A 759 -1.99 25.92 -4.78
N THR A 760 -1.76 24.62 -4.97
CA THR A 760 -1.26 23.71 -3.92
C THR A 760 0.10 24.18 -3.41
N LEU A 761 1.02 24.49 -4.32
CA LEU A 761 2.35 25.02 -3.97
C LEU A 761 2.23 26.33 -3.19
N GLY A 762 1.40 27.26 -3.63
CA GLY A 762 1.18 28.55 -2.98
C GLY A 762 0.66 28.40 -1.54
N ILE A 763 -0.31 27.53 -1.32
CA ILE A 763 -0.86 27.23 0.02
C ILE A 763 0.23 26.66 0.93
N CYS A 764 1.00 25.68 0.44
CA CYS A 764 2.04 25.00 1.23
C CYS A 764 3.21 25.94 1.56
N ILE A 765 3.65 26.76 0.62
CA ILE A 765 4.66 27.79 0.82
C ILE A 765 4.14 28.82 1.83
N GLY A 766 2.92 29.30 1.68
CA GLY A 766 2.29 30.22 2.62
C GLY A 766 2.26 29.66 4.05
N LEU A 767 1.89 28.38 4.21
CA LEU A 767 1.88 27.71 5.51
C LEU A 767 3.29 27.66 6.12
N LEU A 768 4.32 27.32 5.31
CA LEU A 768 5.71 27.30 5.76
C LEU A 768 6.16 28.68 6.25
N PHE A 769 5.84 29.75 5.51
CA PHE A 769 6.16 31.13 5.91
C PHE A 769 5.44 31.52 7.20
N VAL A 770 4.19 31.15 7.39
CA VAL A 770 3.44 31.43 8.62
C VAL A 770 4.13 30.75 9.82
N ILE A 771 4.50 29.48 9.72
CA ILE A 771 5.23 28.75 10.76
C ILE A 771 6.56 29.45 11.10
N ALA A 772 7.31 29.83 10.06
CA ALA A 772 8.58 30.53 10.24
C ALA A 772 8.42 31.91 10.87
N ILE A 773 7.43 32.70 10.43
CA ILE A 773 7.15 34.05 10.99
C ILE A 773 6.74 33.94 12.47
N ILE A 774 5.89 32.99 12.82
CA ILE A 774 5.49 32.78 14.24
C ILE A 774 6.74 32.43 15.06
N THR A 775 7.56 31.50 14.59
CA THR A 775 8.76 31.00 15.29
C THR A 775 9.81 32.08 15.50
N VAL A 776 10.13 32.84 14.44
CA VAL A 776 11.15 33.90 14.47
C VAL A 776 10.59 35.15 15.13
N GLY A 777 9.34 35.51 14.81
CA GLY A 777 8.67 36.72 15.28
C GLY A 777 8.59 36.79 16.80
N TYR A 778 8.21 35.70 17.45
CA TYR A 778 8.15 35.65 18.92
C TYR A 778 9.49 36.05 19.55
N LYS A 779 10.59 35.47 19.07
CA LYS A 779 11.90 35.74 19.66
C LYS A 779 12.47 37.13 19.30
N THR A 780 12.28 37.54 18.05
CA THR A 780 12.79 38.85 17.58
C THR A 780 12.03 40.02 18.18
N ILE A 781 10.70 39.91 18.36
CA ILE A 781 9.88 40.90 19.06
C ILE A 781 10.30 41.00 20.50
N ALA A 782 10.42 39.87 21.21
CA ALA A 782 10.89 39.86 22.63
C ALA A 782 12.25 40.58 22.78
N THR A 783 13.17 40.36 21.84
CA THR A 783 14.47 41.00 21.81
C THR A 783 14.40 42.48 21.47
N ALA A 784 13.54 42.86 20.53
CA ALA A 784 13.35 44.25 20.16
C ALA A 784 12.75 45.11 21.30
N TRP A 785 12.05 44.51 22.25
CA TRP A 785 11.49 45.16 23.41
C TRP A 785 12.39 45.14 24.66
N MET A 786 13.54 44.44 24.66
CA MET A 786 14.50 44.40 25.75
C MET A 786 15.07 45.80 26.02
N ASN A 787 15.33 46.11 27.29
CA ASN A 787 15.95 47.37 27.66
C ASN A 787 17.40 47.44 27.13
N PRO A 788 17.80 48.53 26.41
CA PRO A 788 19.13 48.68 25.83
C PRO A 788 20.25 48.64 26.86
N VAL A 789 20.02 49.03 28.10
CA VAL A 789 21.00 48.96 29.19
C VAL A 789 21.37 47.52 29.52
N ASN A 790 20.42 46.60 29.53
CA ASN A 790 20.66 45.18 29.76
C ASN A 790 21.44 44.53 28.60
N SER A 791 21.19 44.93 27.35
CA SER A 791 21.93 44.42 26.19
C SER A 791 23.38 44.91 26.11
N LEU A 792 23.75 45.99 26.82
CA LEU A 792 25.14 46.50 26.90
C LEU A 792 25.89 45.98 28.14
N ARG A 793 25.19 45.47 29.16
CA ARG A 793 25.72 45.05 30.45
C ARG A 793 25.99 43.55 30.59
N GLU A 794 25.39 42.70 29.80
CA GLU A 794 25.65 41.24 29.76
C GLU A 794 27.02 40.96 29.11
N GLN A 795 28.05 40.81 29.90
CA GLN A 795 29.33 40.23 29.54
C GLN A 795 29.51 38.85 30.19
#